data_b06519838b392e211750242c5cbce621
#
_entry.id   b06519838b392e211750242c5cbce621
#
_cell.length_a   1.000
_cell.length_b   1.000
_cell.length_c   1.000
_cell.angle_alpha   90.00
_cell.angle_beta   90.00
_cell.angle_gamma   90.00
#
_symmetry.space_group_name_H-M   'P 1'
#
loop_
_entity.id
_entity.type
_entity.pdbx_description
1 polymer ?
#
loop_
_entity_poly.entity_id
_entity_poly.type
_entity_poly.pdbx_seq_one_letter_code
_entity_poly.pdbx_strand_id
1 'polypeptide(L)'
;VQLPESLLTAFTSHFGGPPSHVAQAPGRINLLGEHVDYNHGWALPAAVNRYVSFAARRSATHHWLAVDLPEAVQAPSLGQPGPKAWANYLLGVIDAFERRGIPVPPLDLAFSSSIPMGAGLSSSAALCSGFALLLQEFCSSAFSRKDLALIAQESEHRFAGVHCGLMDQYASLFGVSESIVFLDCLSLTHEIIPAHLPGHTWLVVDSGVKHAHAEGAYNARRGAAEAALAALQAAATRGGTSESITWRDVRAEHVASLADAPEAQQRAARYIVGELDRSQQAVEALRSGDAPALGQLLSATHAGLRDDYAVSCDEMDALVERCLAAPGVLGARQMGGGFGGCALVLVQDAAAEGLASALEMDYPAVYRFDLVDGAHAAPVAPRFDPAEHPHRRHNPLLDEWVLVSPQRGQRPWQGAVEASETMQAPAHDPNCYLCAGVTRQGGSVNPDYTGTYVFDNDFPAFGAGAATLGAQREGVQTSPFFKMEAERGINRVVCFSERHDVTFAELSDAERLAVFHTWQAQSHALGERQDLKYVQIFENKGAAMGCSNPHPHGQIWAQYSVPSLVARTHTHLLAHYRKTGQTLLTDYAATEVQAGERVVYENAHVLALVPYWATWPFETLVIQKRPCAHLEEVMPEEAKSWAEALGAVTRAYDGLFGVSFPYSAGFHQAPHDGQGHPEWNLHWHAYPPLLRSATVKKFLVGYELLAESQRDFTPEQAAERLRAQLDI
;
A
#
# COMPACT_ATOMS: atom_id res chain seq x y z
N VAL A 1 9.89 -1.52 3.52
CA VAL A 1 11.09 -2.26 3.08
C VAL A 1 10.92 -2.60 1.61
N GLN A 2 11.71 -2.01 0.74
CA GLN A 2 11.70 -2.33 -0.68
C GLN A 2 12.81 -3.33 -0.97
N LEU A 3 12.45 -4.60 -1.15
CA LEU A 3 13.42 -5.66 -1.42
C LEU A 3 13.75 -5.79 -2.91
N PRO A 4 14.94 -6.30 -3.25
CA PRO A 4 15.25 -6.73 -4.60
C PRO A 4 14.28 -7.83 -5.06
N GLU A 5 13.70 -7.67 -6.26
CA GLU A 5 12.80 -8.67 -6.85
C GLU A 5 13.49 -10.03 -7.03
N SER A 6 14.79 -10.00 -7.34
CA SER A 6 15.62 -11.20 -7.44
C SER A 6 15.64 -12.04 -6.15
N LEU A 7 15.67 -11.40 -4.99
CA LEU A 7 15.63 -12.09 -3.68
C LEU A 7 14.28 -12.78 -3.46
N LEU A 8 13.17 -12.09 -3.73
CA LEU A 8 11.82 -12.65 -3.57
C LEU A 8 11.57 -13.81 -4.54
N THR A 9 12.05 -13.68 -5.78
CA THR A 9 11.98 -14.74 -6.79
C THR A 9 12.82 -15.94 -6.37
N ALA A 10 14.06 -15.74 -5.92
CA ALA A 10 14.93 -16.81 -5.46
C ALA A 10 14.34 -17.53 -4.24
N PHE A 11 13.80 -16.77 -3.27
CA PHE A 11 13.12 -17.33 -2.10
C PHE A 11 11.95 -18.22 -2.50
N THR A 12 11.04 -17.69 -3.32
CA THR A 12 9.83 -18.39 -3.74
C THR A 12 10.15 -19.63 -4.56
N SER A 13 11.11 -19.54 -5.48
CA SER A 13 11.54 -20.67 -6.33
C SER A 13 12.23 -21.78 -5.51
N HIS A 14 13.07 -21.42 -4.52
CA HIS A 14 13.83 -22.38 -3.74
C HIS A 14 12.99 -23.06 -2.67
N PHE A 15 12.12 -22.30 -1.98
CA PHE A 15 11.35 -22.81 -0.84
C PHE A 15 9.88 -23.14 -1.15
N GLY A 16 9.39 -22.88 -2.37
CA GLY A 16 8.04 -23.26 -2.80
C GLY A 16 6.94 -22.40 -2.17
N GLY A 17 7.13 -21.08 -2.07
CA GLY A 17 6.10 -20.14 -1.59
C GLY A 17 6.70 -18.83 -1.07
N PRO A 18 5.88 -17.81 -0.78
CA PRO A 18 6.36 -16.48 -0.40
C PRO A 18 6.94 -16.45 1.02
N PRO A 19 7.81 -15.47 1.33
CA PRO A 19 8.24 -15.21 2.70
C PRO A 19 7.09 -14.61 3.53
N SER A 20 7.14 -14.75 4.85
CA SER A 20 6.21 -14.10 5.77
C SER A 20 6.76 -12.81 6.40
N HIS A 21 8.08 -12.66 6.44
CA HIS A 21 8.78 -11.49 6.98
C HIS A 21 9.98 -11.14 6.13
N VAL A 22 10.30 -9.88 6.14
CA VAL A 22 11.45 -9.30 5.44
C VAL A 22 12.21 -8.36 6.34
N ALA A 23 13.51 -8.21 6.09
CA ALA A 23 14.33 -7.20 6.75
C ALA A 23 15.35 -6.62 5.77
N GLN A 24 15.82 -5.42 6.07
CA GLN A 24 16.96 -4.78 5.43
C GLN A 24 17.85 -4.17 6.48
N ALA A 25 19.16 -4.34 6.32
CA ALA A 25 20.17 -3.73 7.17
C ALA A 25 21.22 -3.04 6.30
N PRO A 26 21.45 -1.73 6.48
CA PRO A 26 22.42 -0.99 5.70
C PRO A 26 23.85 -1.31 6.12
N GLY A 27 24.76 -1.22 5.17
CA GLY A 27 26.19 -1.04 5.45
C GLY A 27 26.46 0.35 6.00
N ARG A 28 27.73 0.65 6.30
CA ARG A 28 28.13 1.92 6.86
C ARG A 28 29.39 2.50 6.23
N ILE A 29 29.50 3.80 6.23
CA ILE A 29 30.76 4.54 6.21
C ILE A 29 31.07 5.00 7.64
N ASN A 30 32.31 5.38 7.89
CA ASN A 30 32.68 6.08 9.11
C ASN A 30 33.43 7.36 8.74
N LEU A 31 32.98 8.52 9.21
CA LEU A 31 33.59 9.78 8.83
C LEU A 31 34.93 9.97 9.56
N LEU A 32 34.92 9.84 10.87
CA LEU A 32 36.11 9.91 11.75
C LEU A 32 35.92 8.94 12.94
N GLY A 33 37.00 8.71 13.68
CA GLY A 33 37.00 7.81 14.82
C GLY A 33 37.37 6.38 14.47
N GLU A 34 38.26 6.18 13.49
CA GLU A 34 38.83 4.85 13.21
C GLU A 34 39.71 4.38 14.34
N HIS A 35 39.65 3.08 14.65
CA HIS A 35 40.45 2.43 15.70
C HIS A 35 40.30 2.99 17.12
N VAL A 36 39.32 3.87 17.36
CA VAL A 36 39.00 4.38 18.73
C VAL A 36 37.73 3.77 19.34
N ASP A 37 36.94 3.05 18.58
CA ASP A 37 35.71 2.39 19.03
C ASP A 37 35.98 1.33 20.11
N TYR A 38 36.94 0.46 19.91
CA TYR A 38 37.40 -0.50 20.92
C TYR A 38 38.34 0.09 21.98
N ASN A 39 38.72 1.36 21.82
CA ASN A 39 39.45 2.17 22.79
C ASN A 39 38.53 3.11 23.60
N HIS A 40 37.22 2.87 23.56
CA HIS A 40 36.20 3.66 24.27
C HIS A 40 36.15 5.13 23.84
N GLY A 41 36.53 5.43 22.59
CA GLY A 41 36.49 6.76 22.00
C GLY A 41 35.15 7.15 21.43
N TRP A 42 35.16 8.14 20.54
CA TRP A 42 33.99 8.59 19.78
C TRP A 42 34.17 8.23 18.31
N ALA A 43 33.13 7.63 17.72
CA ALA A 43 33.06 7.32 16.30
C ALA A 43 31.91 8.06 15.63
N LEU A 44 32.07 8.37 14.34
CA LEU A 44 31.08 9.11 13.56
C LEU A 44 30.63 8.25 12.33
N PRO A 45 30.02 7.08 12.56
CA PRO A 45 29.51 6.28 11.46
C PRO A 45 28.18 6.80 10.93
N ALA A 46 27.90 6.47 9.64
CA ALA A 46 26.63 6.71 9.01
C ALA A 46 26.19 5.49 8.19
N ALA A 47 24.91 5.16 8.25
CA ALA A 47 24.33 4.12 7.43
C ALA A 47 24.20 4.58 5.98
N VAL A 48 24.48 3.69 5.01
CA VAL A 48 24.46 4.00 3.59
C VAL A 48 23.48 3.12 2.80
N ASN A 49 23.01 3.62 1.65
CA ASN A 49 22.04 2.95 0.77
C ASN A 49 22.60 1.71 0.04
N ARG A 50 23.32 0.88 0.76
CA ARG A 50 23.75 -0.48 0.37
C ARG A 50 23.36 -1.42 1.49
N TYR A 51 22.66 -2.51 1.16
CA TYR A 51 21.94 -3.30 2.15
C TYR A 51 22.30 -4.78 2.06
N VAL A 52 22.19 -5.45 3.19
CA VAL A 52 21.87 -6.88 3.25
C VAL A 52 20.35 -6.97 3.41
N SER A 53 19.70 -7.66 2.48
CA SER A 53 18.25 -7.84 2.44
C SER A 53 17.90 -9.28 2.75
N PHE A 54 16.85 -9.50 3.52
CA PHE A 54 16.41 -10.79 4.02
C PHE A 54 14.95 -11.06 3.68
N ALA A 55 14.65 -12.33 3.37
CA ALA A 55 13.32 -12.87 3.23
C ALA A 55 13.24 -14.17 4.04
N ALA A 56 12.23 -14.33 4.91
CA ALA A 56 12.11 -15.50 5.77
C ALA A 56 10.67 -15.93 6.05
N ARG A 57 10.52 -17.20 6.41
CA ARG A 57 9.28 -17.76 6.98
C ARG A 57 9.61 -18.90 7.96
N ARG A 58 8.66 -19.27 8.83
CA ARG A 58 8.79 -20.46 9.68
C ARG A 58 8.84 -21.73 8.84
N SER A 59 9.66 -22.69 9.28
CA SER A 59 9.87 -23.98 8.61
C SER A 59 9.94 -25.11 9.65
N ALA A 60 10.03 -26.37 9.18
CA ALA A 60 10.26 -27.52 10.06
C ALA A 60 11.74 -27.64 10.49
N THR A 61 12.66 -27.20 9.65
CA THR A 61 14.12 -27.19 9.87
C THR A 61 14.70 -25.90 9.31
N HIS A 62 15.91 -25.51 9.76
CA HIS A 62 16.58 -24.37 9.17
C HIS A 62 17.09 -24.70 7.77
N HIS A 63 16.67 -23.90 6.77
CA HIS A 63 17.19 -23.91 5.42
C HIS A 63 17.55 -22.48 5.03
N TRP A 64 18.81 -22.25 4.70
CA TRP A 64 19.32 -20.91 4.40
C TRP A 64 19.95 -20.85 3.01
N LEU A 65 19.66 -19.80 2.27
CA LEU A 65 20.13 -19.52 0.92
C LEU A 65 20.84 -18.15 0.88
N ALA A 66 22.11 -18.15 0.55
CA ALA A 66 22.82 -16.92 0.15
C ALA A 66 22.67 -16.74 -1.36
N VAL A 67 21.85 -15.78 -1.80
CA VAL A 67 21.47 -15.66 -3.22
C VAL A 67 22.66 -15.26 -4.11
N ASP A 68 23.53 -14.40 -3.60
CA ASP A 68 24.72 -13.92 -4.33
C ASP A 68 25.87 -14.93 -4.33
N LEU A 69 25.79 -15.92 -3.45
CA LEU A 69 26.70 -17.07 -3.41
C LEU A 69 25.82 -18.28 -3.74
N PRO A 70 26.08 -19.06 -4.79
CA PRO A 70 25.22 -20.19 -5.17
C PRO A 70 25.30 -21.35 -4.16
N GLU A 71 25.08 -21.05 -2.92
CA GLU A 71 25.26 -21.94 -1.78
C GLU A 71 24.06 -21.89 -0.83
N ALA A 72 23.58 -23.07 -0.44
CA ALA A 72 22.56 -23.23 0.58
C ALA A 72 23.11 -24.06 1.76
N VAL A 73 22.53 -23.85 2.94
CA VAL A 73 22.78 -24.62 4.15
C VAL A 73 21.49 -25.24 4.62
N GLN A 74 21.48 -26.53 4.81
CA GLN A 74 20.34 -27.32 5.32
C GLN A 74 20.65 -27.86 6.71
N ALA A 75 19.68 -27.71 7.64
CA ALA A 75 19.75 -28.23 9.00
C ALA A 75 21.13 -28.00 9.68
N PRO A 76 21.60 -26.73 9.78
CA PRO A 76 22.91 -26.47 10.40
C PRO A 76 22.91 -26.92 11.87
N SER A 77 24.07 -27.38 12.36
CA SER A 77 24.25 -27.65 13.78
C SER A 77 24.30 -26.33 14.54
N LEU A 78 23.38 -26.14 15.47
CA LEU A 78 23.31 -24.95 16.32
C LEU A 78 24.37 -25.02 17.43
N GLY A 79 24.75 -23.89 18.01
CA GLY A 79 25.64 -23.78 19.18
C GLY A 79 27.15 -23.90 18.87
N GLN A 80 27.56 -24.11 17.63
CA GLN A 80 28.97 -24.14 17.20
C GLN A 80 29.15 -23.66 15.76
N PRO A 81 30.33 -23.11 15.40
CA PRO A 81 30.65 -22.75 14.03
C PRO A 81 30.55 -23.95 13.07
N GLY A 82 29.98 -23.70 11.87
CA GLY A 82 29.88 -24.67 10.79
C GLY A 82 30.93 -24.45 9.70
N PRO A 83 30.93 -25.27 8.64
CA PRO A 83 31.96 -25.20 7.57
C PRO A 83 31.79 -24.01 6.62
N LYS A 84 30.63 -23.38 6.59
CA LYS A 84 30.33 -22.23 5.72
C LYS A 84 30.53 -20.93 6.49
N ALA A 85 31.54 -20.15 6.11
CA ALA A 85 31.93 -18.92 6.81
C ALA A 85 30.76 -17.94 7.00
N TRP A 86 29.98 -17.67 5.93
CA TRP A 86 28.84 -16.76 6.02
C TRP A 86 27.73 -17.24 6.98
N ALA A 87 27.53 -18.57 7.10
CA ALA A 87 26.52 -19.12 7.98
C ALA A 87 26.88 -18.97 9.46
N ASN A 88 28.18 -18.84 9.78
CA ASN A 88 28.65 -18.65 11.15
C ASN A 88 28.14 -17.34 11.76
N TYR A 89 28.01 -16.30 10.98
CA TYR A 89 27.41 -15.04 11.41
C TYR A 89 25.95 -15.21 11.84
N LEU A 90 25.18 -16.02 11.12
CA LEU A 90 23.78 -16.32 11.48
C LEU A 90 23.69 -17.28 12.67
N LEU A 91 24.53 -18.31 12.71
CA LEU A 91 24.62 -19.25 13.83
C LEU A 91 24.93 -18.55 15.15
N GLY A 92 25.86 -17.59 15.12
CA GLY A 92 26.22 -16.82 16.30
C GLY A 92 25.09 -15.94 16.82
N VAL A 93 24.27 -15.35 15.92
CA VAL A 93 23.10 -14.61 16.33
C VAL A 93 22.07 -15.52 16.99
N ILE A 94 21.80 -16.71 16.43
CA ILE A 94 20.90 -17.70 17.04
C ILE A 94 21.40 -18.11 18.43
N ASP A 95 22.69 -18.48 18.56
CA ASP A 95 23.29 -18.84 19.85
C ASP A 95 23.15 -17.72 20.90
N ALA A 96 23.30 -16.47 20.49
CA ALA A 96 23.16 -15.33 21.39
C ALA A 96 21.69 -15.13 21.87
N PHE A 97 20.69 -15.40 21.03
CA PHE A 97 19.28 -15.40 21.42
C PHE A 97 18.99 -16.57 22.39
N GLU A 98 19.41 -17.80 22.05
CA GLU A 98 19.17 -18.98 22.87
C GLU A 98 19.82 -18.88 24.25
N ARG A 99 21.03 -18.33 24.35
CA ARG A 99 21.69 -18.08 25.65
C ARG A 99 20.96 -17.04 26.51
N ARG A 100 20.18 -16.17 25.89
CA ARG A 100 19.29 -15.23 26.60
C ARG A 100 17.92 -15.83 26.91
N GLY A 101 17.74 -17.14 26.69
CA GLY A 101 16.51 -17.87 26.98
C GLY A 101 15.40 -17.67 25.92
N ILE A 102 15.73 -17.15 24.76
CA ILE A 102 14.78 -16.93 23.66
C ILE A 102 14.97 -18.04 22.62
N PRO A 103 14.07 -19.04 22.54
CA PRO A 103 14.18 -20.11 21.56
C PRO A 103 13.92 -19.56 20.15
N VAL A 104 14.81 -19.91 19.22
CA VAL A 104 14.68 -19.49 17.82
C VAL A 104 13.99 -20.59 17.01
N PRO A 105 12.84 -20.30 16.38
CA PRO A 105 12.16 -21.27 15.55
C PRO A 105 12.96 -21.54 14.26
N PRO A 106 12.88 -22.77 13.70
CA PRO A 106 13.46 -23.04 12.40
C PRO A 106 12.88 -22.16 11.30
N LEU A 107 13.74 -21.69 10.39
CA LEU A 107 13.39 -20.76 9.31
C LEU A 107 13.90 -21.23 7.95
N ASP A 108 13.05 -21.12 6.92
CA ASP A 108 13.49 -20.90 5.55
C ASP A 108 13.93 -19.44 5.45
N LEU A 109 15.18 -19.19 5.05
CA LEU A 109 15.79 -17.87 4.98
C LEU A 109 16.55 -17.70 3.67
N ALA A 110 16.28 -16.65 2.93
CA ALA A 110 17.15 -16.19 1.87
C ALA A 110 17.67 -14.78 2.18
N PHE A 111 18.88 -14.47 1.78
CA PHE A 111 19.42 -13.12 1.84
C PHE A 111 20.29 -12.80 0.61
N SER A 112 20.37 -11.53 0.27
CA SER A 112 21.25 -10.99 -0.76
C SER A 112 21.89 -9.70 -0.28
N SER A 113 23.04 -9.31 -0.85
CA SER A 113 23.77 -8.13 -0.45
C SER A 113 24.08 -7.23 -1.64
N SER A 114 23.70 -5.96 -1.54
CA SER A 114 24.18 -4.91 -2.42
C SER A 114 25.44 -4.20 -1.87
N ILE A 115 25.93 -4.63 -0.70
CA ILE A 115 27.17 -4.11 -0.11
C ILE A 115 28.34 -4.80 -0.80
N PRO A 116 29.27 -4.06 -1.45
CA PRO A 116 30.43 -4.62 -2.11
C PRO A 116 31.30 -5.41 -1.12
N MET A 117 31.64 -6.64 -1.47
CA MET A 117 32.48 -7.50 -0.61
C MET A 117 33.91 -6.98 -0.53
N GLY A 118 34.37 -6.75 0.70
CA GLY A 118 35.75 -6.31 0.95
C GLY A 118 36.00 -4.82 0.78
N ALA A 119 34.95 -4.04 0.51
CA ALA A 119 35.03 -2.58 0.40
C ALA A 119 35.07 -1.85 1.77
N GLY A 120 35.18 -2.56 2.88
CA GLY A 120 35.21 -1.94 4.22
C GLY A 120 33.88 -1.30 4.66
N LEU A 121 32.76 -1.66 4.01
CA LEU A 121 31.43 -1.11 4.28
C LEU A 121 30.61 -1.96 5.27
N SER A 122 31.27 -2.85 6.02
CA SER A 122 30.72 -3.64 7.13
C SER A 122 29.53 -4.53 6.77
N SER A 123 29.68 -5.34 5.71
CA SER A 123 28.66 -6.30 5.30
C SER A 123 28.39 -7.38 6.37
N SER A 124 29.36 -7.78 7.17
CA SER A 124 29.20 -8.73 8.28
C SER A 124 28.31 -8.16 9.38
N ALA A 125 28.56 -6.93 9.80
CA ALA A 125 27.74 -6.25 10.81
C ALA A 125 26.30 -6.04 10.33
N ALA A 126 26.10 -5.67 9.05
CA ALA A 126 24.78 -5.57 8.43
C ALA A 126 24.07 -6.94 8.39
N LEU A 127 24.82 -8.03 8.07
CA LEU A 127 24.28 -9.39 8.07
C LEU A 127 23.81 -9.81 9.48
N CYS A 128 24.66 -9.64 10.50
CA CYS A 128 24.32 -9.98 11.88
C CYS A 128 23.18 -9.10 12.43
N SER A 129 23.25 -7.79 12.22
CA SER A 129 22.25 -6.83 12.75
C SER A 129 20.90 -7.00 12.10
N GLY A 130 20.85 -7.17 10.77
CA GLY A 130 19.62 -7.40 10.03
C GLY A 130 18.97 -8.73 10.38
N PHE A 131 19.76 -9.78 10.55
CA PHE A 131 19.24 -11.08 10.97
C PHE A 131 18.76 -11.07 12.43
N ALA A 132 19.47 -10.41 13.34
CA ALA A 132 19.01 -10.26 14.71
C ALA A 132 17.67 -9.52 14.80
N LEU A 133 17.52 -8.46 14.02
CA LEU A 133 16.27 -7.71 13.94
C LEU A 133 15.13 -8.55 13.33
N LEU A 134 15.41 -9.33 12.29
CA LEU A 134 14.45 -10.26 11.69
C LEU A 134 14.01 -11.35 12.68
N LEU A 135 14.95 -11.95 13.44
CA LEU A 135 14.63 -12.97 14.44
C LEU A 135 13.71 -12.45 15.54
N GLN A 136 13.85 -11.19 15.93
CA GLN A 136 12.96 -10.55 16.90
C GLN A 136 11.49 -10.63 16.48
N GLU A 137 11.18 -10.47 15.20
CA GLU A 137 9.81 -10.60 14.68
C GLU A 137 9.27 -12.03 14.83
N PHE A 138 10.12 -13.05 14.65
CA PHE A 138 9.73 -14.44 14.78
C PHE A 138 9.64 -14.91 16.23
N CYS A 139 10.48 -14.39 17.11
CA CYS A 139 10.57 -14.79 18.50
C CYS A 139 9.67 -13.96 19.43
N SER A 140 9.02 -12.90 18.94
CA SER A 140 8.25 -11.93 19.74
C SER A 140 9.06 -11.41 20.94
N SER A 141 10.38 -11.21 20.75
CA SER A 141 11.27 -10.69 21.76
C SER A 141 11.22 -9.16 21.78
N ALA A 142 11.51 -8.55 22.92
CA ALA A 142 11.50 -7.10 23.09
C ALA A 142 12.92 -6.54 23.37
N PHE A 143 13.92 -7.01 22.63
CA PHE A 143 15.27 -6.47 22.71
C PHE A 143 15.29 -5.01 22.23
N SER A 144 16.03 -4.15 22.93
CA SER A 144 16.33 -2.84 22.40
C SER A 144 17.28 -2.92 21.19
N ARG A 145 17.33 -1.88 20.36
CA ARG A 145 18.32 -1.82 19.26
C ARG A 145 19.76 -1.93 19.78
N LYS A 146 20.04 -1.46 20.99
CA LYS A 146 21.34 -1.62 21.66
C LYS A 146 21.63 -3.09 21.98
N ASP A 147 20.63 -3.83 22.48
CA ASP A 147 20.79 -5.28 22.74
C ASP A 147 21.04 -6.06 21.44
N LEU A 148 20.34 -5.69 20.37
CA LEU A 148 20.54 -6.28 19.04
C LEU A 148 21.95 -5.98 18.49
N ALA A 149 22.50 -4.78 18.70
CA ALA A 149 23.86 -4.46 18.32
C ALA A 149 24.90 -5.30 19.08
N LEU A 150 24.69 -5.48 20.39
CA LEU A 150 25.54 -6.34 21.22
C LEU A 150 25.45 -7.83 20.83
N ILE A 151 24.26 -8.30 20.48
CA ILE A 151 24.03 -9.66 19.96
C ILE A 151 24.79 -9.84 18.63
N ALA A 152 24.70 -8.88 17.72
CA ALA A 152 25.39 -8.94 16.44
C ALA A 152 26.92 -8.94 16.61
N GLN A 153 27.47 -8.08 17.48
CA GLN A 153 28.89 -8.08 17.83
C GLN A 153 29.34 -9.39 18.45
N GLU A 154 28.56 -9.94 19.39
CA GLU A 154 28.84 -11.21 20.05
C GLU A 154 28.91 -12.37 19.04
N SER A 155 28.06 -12.35 18.03
CA SER A 155 28.10 -13.33 16.93
C SER A 155 29.43 -13.26 16.16
N GLU A 156 29.91 -12.05 15.82
CA GLU A 156 31.18 -11.88 15.12
C GLU A 156 32.35 -12.35 15.96
N HIS A 157 32.37 -12.03 17.26
CA HIS A 157 33.45 -12.45 18.18
C HIS A 157 33.51 -13.96 18.36
N ARG A 158 32.38 -14.64 18.57
CA ARG A 158 32.37 -16.05 18.99
C ARG A 158 32.32 -17.02 17.83
N PHE A 159 31.66 -16.69 16.74
CA PHE A 159 31.45 -17.60 15.62
C PHE A 159 32.26 -17.27 14.38
N ALA A 160 32.57 -16.00 14.15
CA ALA A 160 33.44 -15.60 13.04
C ALA A 160 34.89 -15.31 13.48
N GLY A 161 35.17 -15.20 14.78
CA GLY A 161 36.50 -14.94 15.32
C GLY A 161 37.02 -13.53 15.11
N VAL A 162 36.17 -12.58 14.77
CA VAL A 162 36.51 -11.19 14.49
C VAL A 162 36.26 -10.34 15.71
N HIS A 163 37.31 -9.85 16.37
CA HIS A 163 37.22 -9.02 17.58
C HIS A 163 37.03 -7.54 17.24
N CYS A 164 35.90 -7.19 16.58
CA CYS A 164 35.55 -5.82 16.20
C CYS A 164 35.04 -4.99 17.39
N GLY A 165 35.02 -3.65 17.25
CA GLY A 165 34.26 -2.74 18.10
C GLY A 165 32.76 -2.83 17.81
N LEU A 166 31.95 -1.95 18.45
CA LEU A 166 30.49 -1.94 18.30
C LEU A 166 29.99 -0.98 17.21
N MET A 167 30.89 -0.15 16.68
CA MET A 167 30.56 0.93 15.75
C MET A 167 29.74 0.47 14.54
N ASP A 168 30.13 -0.64 13.93
CA ASP A 168 29.55 -1.13 12.69
C ASP A 168 28.10 -1.61 12.86
N GLN A 169 27.86 -2.43 13.87
CA GLN A 169 26.54 -2.95 14.21
C GLN A 169 25.63 -1.80 14.68
N TYR A 170 26.22 -0.85 15.43
CA TYR A 170 25.49 0.31 15.92
C TYR A 170 25.03 1.20 14.76
N ALA A 171 25.92 1.52 13.82
CA ALA A 171 25.58 2.28 12.62
C ALA A 171 24.48 1.63 11.79
N SER A 172 24.59 0.31 11.56
CA SER A 172 23.58 -0.44 10.81
C SER A 172 22.18 -0.42 11.48
N LEU A 173 22.12 -0.36 12.81
CA LEU A 173 20.84 -0.35 13.54
C LEU A 173 20.29 1.04 13.84
N PHE A 174 21.14 2.03 14.09
CA PHE A 174 20.76 3.37 14.57
C PHE A 174 20.90 4.47 13.51
N GLY A 175 21.29 4.16 12.28
CA GLY A 175 21.36 5.13 11.19
C GLY A 175 20.07 5.96 11.07
N VAL A 176 20.25 7.22 10.68
CA VAL A 176 19.15 8.15 10.37
C VAL A 176 19.48 8.83 9.04
N SER A 177 18.49 8.97 8.18
CA SER A 177 18.64 9.61 6.88
C SER A 177 19.26 10.99 7.00
N GLU A 178 20.19 11.33 6.08
CA GLU A 178 20.93 12.59 6.02
C GLU A 178 21.71 12.94 7.30
N SER A 179 22.05 11.94 8.14
CA SER A 179 22.68 12.16 9.43
C SER A 179 23.77 11.15 9.71
N ILE A 180 24.65 11.51 10.66
CA ILE A 180 25.61 10.59 11.25
C ILE A 180 25.18 10.22 12.67
N VAL A 181 25.71 9.10 13.15
CA VAL A 181 25.58 8.67 14.55
C VAL A 181 26.87 9.07 15.29
N PHE A 182 26.84 10.10 16.13
CA PHE A 182 27.94 10.41 17.02
C PHE A 182 27.91 9.45 18.20
N LEU A 183 28.64 8.36 18.09
CA LEU A 183 28.62 7.25 19.04
C LEU A 183 29.68 7.45 20.13
N ASP A 184 29.25 7.46 21.37
CA ASP A 184 30.11 7.30 22.55
C ASP A 184 30.33 5.80 22.82
N CYS A 185 31.49 5.28 22.46
CA CYS A 185 31.81 3.86 22.63
C CYS A 185 32.11 3.43 24.07
N LEU A 186 32.19 4.35 25.03
CA LEU A 186 32.32 4.04 26.46
C LEU A 186 30.95 3.83 27.12
N SER A 187 30.05 4.80 26.98
CA SER A 187 28.72 4.76 27.58
C SER A 187 27.70 3.99 26.72
N LEU A 188 28.03 3.76 25.47
CA LEU A 188 27.13 3.22 24.44
C LEU A 188 25.85 4.07 24.31
N THR A 189 26.02 5.37 24.35
CA THR A 189 25.01 6.38 24.02
C THR A 189 25.39 7.08 22.72
N HIS A 190 24.43 7.73 22.08
CA HIS A 190 24.69 8.43 20.83
C HIS A 190 23.86 9.69 20.70
N GLU A 191 24.31 10.56 19.81
CA GLU A 191 23.57 11.72 19.31
C GLU A 191 23.48 11.64 17.79
N ILE A 192 22.34 12.01 17.22
CA ILE A 192 22.17 12.10 15.76
C ILE A 192 22.53 13.51 15.33
N ILE A 193 23.55 13.61 14.49
CA ILE A 193 24.06 14.90 13.99
C ILE A 193 23.68 15.00 12.49
N PRO A 194 22.96 16.04 12.08
CA PRO A 194 22.73 16.30 10.66
C PRO A 194 24.05 16.39 9.88
N ALA A 195 24.13 15.66 8.77
CA ALA A 195 25.35 15.60 7.95
C ALA A 195 25.11 16.13 6.53
N HIS A 196 24.06 16.92 6.35
CA HIS A 196 23.79 17.59 5.09
C HIS A 196 24.79 18.74 4.89
N LEU A 197 25.66 18.59 3.89
CA LEU A 197 26.65 19.59 3.49
C LEU A 197 26.27 20.13 2.10
N PRO A 198 25.55 21.26 2.02
CA PRO A 198 25.08 21.79 0.73
C PRO A 198 26.21 21.99 -0.28
N GLY A 199 26.04 21.50 -1.50
CA GLY A 199 27.03 21.61 -2.57
C GLY A 199 28.18 20.62 -2.48
N HIS A 200 28.10 19.61 -1.59
CA HIS A 200 29.17 18.60 -1.41
C HIS A 200 28.58 17.19 -1.33
N THR A 201 29.33 16.23 -1.82
CA THR A 201 28.96 14.81 -1.81
C THR A 201 30.10 13.92 -1.30
N TRP A 202 29.74 12.72 -0.88
CA TRP A 202 30.67 11.70 -0.44
C TRP A 202 30.93 10.68 -1.54
N LEU A 203 32.21 10.38 -1.78
CA LEU A 203 32.61 9.25 -2.62
C LEU A 203 33.37 8.25 -1.77
N VAL A 204 33.22 6.97 -2.09
CA VAL A 204 34.07 5.90 -1.57
C VAL A 204 34.74 5.21 -2.75
N VAL A 205 36.05 5.15 -2.74
CA VAL A 205 36.88 4.61 -3.82
C VAL A 205 37.51 3.31 -3.33
N ASP A 206 37.23 2.20 -4.01
CA ASP A 206 37.87 0.91 -3.73
C ASP A 206 39.29 0.91 -4.27
N SER A 207 40.28 0.74 -3.40
CA SER A 207 41.72 0.66 -3.81
C SER A 207 42.05 -0.61 -4.58
N GLY A 208 41.20 -1.63 -4.53
CA GLY A 208 41.46 -2.96 -5.09
C GLY A 208 42.43 -3.81 -4.28
N VAL A 209 42.97 -3.28 -3.18
CA VAL A 209 44.02 -3.92 -2.39
C VAL A 209 43.41 -4.66 -1.18
N LYS A 210 43.78 -5.94 -1.05
CA LYS A 210 43.44 -6.80 0.08
C LYS A 210 44.67 -7.55 0.53
N HIS A 211 45.23 -7.20 1.70
CA HIS A 211 46.38 -7.88 2.25
C HIS A 211 45.99 -9.08 3.11
N ALA A 212 46.53 -10.25 2.81
CA ALA A 212 46.24 -11.52 3.51
C ALA A 212 46.66 -11.55 4.99
N HIS A 213 47.44 -10.58 5.46
CA HIS A 213 47.94 -10.50 6.85
C HIS A 213 47.32 -9.37 7.67
N ALA A 214 46.27 -8.74 7.18
CA ALA A 214 45.63 -7.59 7.83
C ALA A 214 45.13 -7.89 9.26
N GLU A 215 44.57 -9.07 9.51
CA GLU A 215 44.04 -9.46 10.84
C GLU A 215 45.13 -9.52 11.92
N GLY A 216 46.28 -10.10 11.61
CA GLY A 216 47.43 -10.14 12.55
C GLY A 216 47.96 -8.76 12.88
N ALA A 217 48.10 -7.90 11.86
CA ALA A 217 48.55 -6.53 12.05
C ALA A 217 47.53 -5.66 12.80
N TYR A 218 46.23 -5.83 12.54
CA TYR A 218 45.16 -5.17 13.28
C TYR A 218 45.21 -5.50 14.79
N ASN A 219 45.29 -6.78 15.13
CA ASN A 219 45.41 -7.24 16.53
C ASN A 219 46.69 -6.73 17.21
N ALA A 220 47.82 -6.61 16.48
CA ALA A 220 49.04 -6.03 17.02
C ALA A 220 48.90 -4.54 17.36
N ARG A 221 48.16 -3.76 16.53
CA ARG A 221 47.92 -2.32 16.82
C ARG A 221 47.01 -2.15 18.02
N ARG A 222 45.93 -2.97 18.12
CA ARG A 222 45.08 -3.00 19.29
C ARG A 222 45.86 -3.33 20.57
N GLY A 223 46.68 -4.34 20.55
CA GLY A 223 47.54 -4.70 21.69
C GLY A 223 48.53 -3.60 22.08
N ALA A 224 49.11 -2.87 21.11
CA ALA A 224 49.98 -1.71 21.40
C ALA A 224 49.18 -0.56 22.10
N ALA A 225 47.95 -0.29 21.68
CA ALA A 225 47.11 0.70 22.32
C ALA A 225 46.71 0.31 23.75
N GLU A 226 46.30 -0.95 23.96
CA GLU A 226 45.97 -1.47 25.30
C GLU A 226 47.18 -1.40 26.25
N ALA A 227 48.40 -1.75 25.76
CA ALA A 227 49.60 -1.66 26.55
C ALA A 227 50.01 -0.20 26.87
N ALA A 228 49.85 0.72 25.91
CA ALA A 228 50.09 2.15 26.13
C ALA A 228 49.15 2.71 27.24
N LEU A 229 47.86 2.39 27.19
CA LEU A 229 46.90 2.82 28.24
C LEU A 229 47.26 2.25 29.60
N ALA A 230 47.63 0.97 29.67
CA ALA A 230 48.09 0.34 30.92
C ALA A 230 49.34 0.99 31.49
N ALA A 231 50.29 1.42 30.69
CA ALA A 231 51.48 2.15 31.08
C ALA A 231 51.13 3.53 31.66
N LEU A 232 50.20 4.27 31.03
CA LEU A 232 49.67 5.55 31.48
C LEU A 232 48.94 5.41 32.82
N GLN A 233 48.09 4.39 32.97
CA GLN A 233 47.39 4.07 34.21
C GLN A 233 48.38 3.77 35.35
N ALA A 234 49.43 3.00 35.08
CA ALA A 234 50.46 2.73 36.06
C ALA A 234 51.29 3.98 36.46
N ALA A 235 51.50 4.92 35.53
CA ALA A 235 52.15 6.19 35.80
C ALA A 235 51.24 7.09 36.67
N ALA A 236 49.95 7.19 36.36
CA ALA A 236 48.98 7.96 37.13
C ALA A 236 48.84 7.42 38.56
N THR A 237 48.78 6.10 38.76
CA THR A 237 48.73 5.47 40.09
C THR A 237 49.97 5.79 40.91
N ARG A 238 51.17 5.79 40.31
CA ARG A 238 52.44 6.22 40.97
C ARG A 238 52.39 7.71 41.37
N GLY A 239 51.66 8.52 40.60
CA GLY A 239 51.45 9.94 40.89
C GLY A 239 50.38 10.23 41.94
N GLY A 240 49.76 9.21 42.55
CA GLY A 240 48.77 9.34 43.63
C GLY A 240 47.32 9.46 43.17
N THR A 241 47.04 9.26 41.91
CA THR A 241 45.66 9.23 41.38
C THR A 241 45.05 7.84 41.62
N SER A 242 43.93 7.76 42.34
CA SER A 242 43.24 6.50 42.66
C SER A 242 42.19 6.09 41.60
N GLU A 243 41.89 6.95 40.64
CA GLU A 243 40.90 6.67 39.60
C GLU A 243 41.55 5.99 38.37
N SER A 244 40.86 5.02 37.83
CA SER A 244 41.27 4.36 36.58
C SER A 244 41.08 5.33 35.42
N ILE A 245 42.16 5.84 34.84
CA ILE A 245 42.09 6.72 33.68
C ILE A 245 41.73 5.90 32.39
N THR A 246 40.98 6.54 31.53
CA THR A 246 40.65 6.05 30.16
C THR A 246 41.38 6.90 29.11
N TRP A 247 41.34 6.53 27.85
CA TRP A 247 41.88 7.35 26.76
C TRP A 247 41.27 8.77 26.72
N ARG A 248 40.05 8.98 27.26
CA ARG A 248 39.42 10.30 27.34
C ARG A 248 40.07 11.25 28.34
N ASP A 249 40.74 10.70 29.31
CA ASP A 249 41.43 11.44 30.34
C ASP A 249 42.86 11.79 29.94
N VAL A 250 43.37 11.13 28.86
CA VAL A 250 44.71 11.32 28.35
C VAL A 250 44.79 12.57 27.46
N ARG A 251 45.81 13.38 27.69
CA ARG A 251 46.19 14.58 26.91
C ARG A 251 47.56 14.44 26.31
N ALA A 252 47.96 15.32 25.41
CA ALA A 252 49.27 15.29 24.73
C ALA A 252 50.45 15.27 25.72
N GLU A 253 50.34 15.98 26.85
CA GLU A 253 51.33 15.96 27.90
C GLU A 253 51.51 14.61 28.59
N HIS A 254 50.43 13.83 28.71
CA HIS A 254 50.50 12.48 29.26
C HIS A 254 51.21 11.53 28.28
N VAL A 255 51.01 11.70 26.96
CA VAL A 255 51.69 10.91 25.92
C VAL A 255 53.19 11.09 26.00
N ALA A 256 53.69 12.29 26.34
CA ALA A 256 55.11 12.55 26.53
C ALA A 256 55.75 11.70 27.67
N SER A 257 54.95 11.27 28.67
CA SER A 257 55.45 10.36 29.71
C SER A 257 55.71 8.95 29.26
N LEU A 258 55.33 8.59 28.04
CA LEU A 258 55.67 7.28 27.37
C LEU A 258 57.01 7.31 26.62
N ALA A 259 57.86 8.33 26.83
CA ALA A 259 59.14 8.47 26.11
C ALA A 259 60.04 7.22 26.19
N ASP A 260 59.99 6.48 27.30
CA ASP A 260 60.75 5.23 27.48
C ASP A 260 59.95 3.94 27.08
N ALA A 261 58.68 4.08 26.65
CA ALA A 261 57.87 2.94 26.21
C ALA A 261 58.25 2.52 24.79
N PRO A 262 57.93 1.29 24.36
CA PRO A 262 58.13 0.86 22.97
C PRO A 262 57.49 1.84 21.98
N GLU A 263 58.17 2.10 20.85
CA GLU A 263 57.75 3.08 19.85
C GLU A 263 56.29 2.84 19.37
N ALA A 264 55.90 1.57 19.17
CA ALA A 264 54.54 1.23 18.79
C ALA A 264 53.46 1.72 19.79
N GLN A 265 53.79 1.72 21.09
CA GLN A 265 52.87 2.25 22.15
C GLN A 265 52.81 3.78 22.12
N GLN A 266 53.93 4.45 21.93
CA GLN A 266 54.02 5.90 21.79
C GLN A 266 53.20 6.39 20.58
N ARG A 267 53.37 5.74 19.45
CA ARG A 267 52.69 6.03 18.20
C ARG A 267 51.18 5.81 18.35
N ALA A 268 50.76 4.66 18.92
CA ALA A 268 49.38 4.37 19.18
C ALA A 268 48.73 5.43 20.08
N ALA A 269 49.41 5.86 21.15
CA ALA A 269 48.92 6.89 22.06
C ALA A 269 48.74 8.25 21.36
N ARG A 270 49.72 8.68 20.53
CA ARG A 270 49.60 9.93 19.76
C ARG A 270 48.38 9.90 18.81
N TYR A 271 48.23 8.79 18.10
CA TYR A 271 47.11 8.63 17.18
C TYR A 271 45.78 8.71 17.90
N ILE A 272 45.56 7.90 18.98
CA ILE A 272 44.28 7.83 19.70
C ILE A 272 43.90 9.18 20.28
N VAL A 273 44.81 9.85 20.99
CA VAL A 273 44.56 11.17 21.57
C VAL A 273 44.18 12.20 20.50
N GLY A 274 44.95 12.20 19.38
CA GLY A 274 44.66 13.10 18.26
C GLY A 274 43.34 12.78 17.57
N GLU A 275 42.95 11.51 17.43
CA GLU A 275 41.69 11.12 16.78
C GLU A 275 40.48 11.41 17.63
N LEU A 276 40.59 11.28 18.97
CA LEU A 276 39.51 11.68 19.89
C LEU A 276 39.23 13.18 19.77
N ASP A 277 40.25 14.02 19.68
CA ASP A 277 40.11 15.47 19.50
C ASP A 277 39.50 15.79 18.11
N ARG A 278 40.00 15.16 17.04
CA ARG A 278 39.49 15.32 15.68
C ARG A 278 37.99 14.90 15.57
N SER A 279 37.62 13.81 16.24
CA SER A 279 36.20 13.36 16.26
C SER A 279 35.27 14.40 16.85
N GLN A 280 35.66 15.09 17.93
CA GLN A 280 34.86 16.17 18.51
C GLN A 280 34.80 17.40 17.60
N GLN A 281 35.94 17.81 17.03
CA GLN A 281 35.99 18.94 16.09
C GLN A 281 35.13 18.67 14.84
N ALA A 282 35.08 17.43 14.37
CA ALA A 282 34.24 17.05 13.22
C ALA A 282 32.74 17.21 13.49
N VAL A 283 32.29 16.94 14.73
CA VAL A 283 30.90 17.21 15.14
C VAL A 283 30.59 18.70 15.06
N GLU A 284 31.49 19.55 15.52
CA GLU A 284 31.30 21.02 15.46
C GLU A 284 31.32 21.51 14.00
N ALA A 285 32.22 20.96 13.16
CA ALA A 285 32.25 21.28 11.73
C ALA A 285 30.95 20.87 11.02
N LEU A 286 30.39 19.70 11.34
CA LEU A 286 29.08 19.25 10.80
C LEU A 286 27.93 20.15 11.27
N ARG A 287 27.86 20.49 12.56
CA ARG A 287 26.84 21.36 13.13
C ARG A 287 26.84 22.76 12.51
N SER A 288 28.04 23.27 12.19
CA SER A 288 28.22 24.59 11.55
C SER A 288 28.12 24.53 10.03
N GLY A 289 28.08 23.34 9.39
CA GLY A 289 28.13 23.17 7.96
C GLY A 289 29.48 23.54 7.31
N ASP A 290 30.57 23.49 8.10
CA ASP A 290 31.92 23.84 7.65
C ASP A 290 32.60 22.65 6.95
N ALA A 291 32.25 22.45 5.67
CA ALA A 291 32.81 21.39 4.84
C ALA A 291 34.34 21.48 4.66
N PRO A 292 34.97 22.67 4.49
CA PRO A 292 36.43 22.82 4.46
C PRO A 292 37.10 22.33 5.75
N ALA A 293 36.59 22.71 6.92
CA ALA A 293 37.14 22.25 8.20
C ALA A 293 37.05 20.71 8.32
N LEU A 294 35.90 20.14 7.96
CA LEU A 294 35.68 18.69 7.96
C LEU A 294 36.66 17.99 7.01
N GLY A 295 36.88 18.54 5.81
CA GLY A 295 37.88 18.00 4.84
C GLY A 295 39.32 17.97 5.38
N GLN A 296 39.72 19.03 6.11
CA GLN A 296 41.02 19.07 6.76
C GLN A 296 41.16 17.99 7.83
N LEU A 297 40.11 17.76 8.64
CA LEU A 297 40.09 16.73 9.66
C LEU A 297 40.18 15.33 9.08
N LEU A 298 39.50 15.06 7.95
CA LEU A 298 39.62 13.79 7.21
C LEU A 298 41.10 13.54 6.81
N SER A 299 41.73 14.52 6.19
CA SER A 299 43.12 14.42 5.73
C SER A 299 44.09 14.26 6.92
N ALA A 300 43.85 14.96 8.04
CA ALA A 300 44.63 14.80 9.24
C ALA A 300 44.49 13.41 9.89
N THR A 301 43.27 12.82 9.82
CA THR A 301 43.08 11.45 10.25
C THR A 301 43.82 10.46 9.38
N HIS A 302 43.85 10.66 8.05
CA HIS A 302 44.67 9.80 7.16
C HIS A 302 46.16 9.87 7.51
N ALA A 303 46.70 11.06 7.72
CA ALA A 303 48.09 11.22 8.12
C ALA A 303 48.37 10.49 9.46
N GLY A 304 47.48 10.59 10.43
CA GLY A 304 47.60 9.87 11.70
C GLY A 304 47.54 8.34 11.52
N LEU A 305 46.66 7.83 10.66
CA LEU A 305 46.59 6.40 10.34
C LEU A 305 47.83 5.89 9.65
N ARG A 306 48.42 6.68 8.74
CA ARG A 306 49.67 6.37 8.05
C ARG A 306 50.89 6.49 8.97
N ASP A 307 51.10 7.66 9.56
CA ASP A 307 52.35 8.03 10.21
C ASP A 307 52.45 7.56 11.66
N ASP A 308 51.34 7.59 12.42
CA ASP A 308 51.31 7.19 13.82
C ASP A 308 50.77 5.78 14.04
N TYR A 309 49.55 5.46 13.55
CA TYR A 309 48.99 4.14 13.78
C TYR A 309 49.54 3.05 12.88
N ALA A 310 50.14 3.45 11.75
CA ALA A 310 50.79 2.60 10.77
C ALA A 310 49.90 1.45 10.25
N VAL A 311 48.71 1.82 9.79
CA VAL A 311 47.70 0.93 9.22
C VAL A 311 47.41 1.25 7.75
N SER A 312 48.12 2.19 7.12
CA SER A 312 48.05 2.44 5.68
C SER A 312 48.97 1.53 4.88
N CYS A 313 48.89 1.62 3.57
CA CYS A 313 49.78 1.01 2.61
C CYS A 313 50.07 1.98 1.45
N ASP A 314 51.13 1.72 0.69
CA ASP A 314 51.58 2.61 -0.39
C ASP A 314 50.51 2.87 -1.45
N GLU A 315 49.71 1.86 -1.78
CA GLU A 315 48.60 1.98 -2.76
C GLU A 315 47.46 2.84 -2.24
N MET A 316 47.15 2.73 -0.94
CA MET A 316 46.15 3.56 -0.30
C MET A 316 46.60 5.01 -0.17
N ASP A 317 47.86 5.22 0.20
CA ASP A 317 48.46 6.55 0.28
C ASP A 317 48.44 7.23 -1.09
N ALA A 318 48.84 6.52 -2.15
CA ALA A 318 48.79 7.01 -3.53
C ALA A 318 47.35 7.36 -3.98
N LEU A 319 46.36 6.54 -3.60
CA LEU A 319 44.96 6.82 -3.90
C LEU A 319 44.49 8.10 -3.20
N VAL A 320 44.77 8.26 -1.90
CA VAL A 320 44.36 9.45 -1.14
C VAL A 320 45.08 10.70 -1.67
N GLU A 321 46.37 10.65 -1.96
CA GLU A 321 47.10 11.76 -2.56
C GLU A 321 46.54 12.16 -3.92
N ARG A 322 46.20 11.19 -4.77
CA ARG A 322 45.54 11.44 -6.06
C ARG A 322 44.18 12.12 -5.89
N CYS A 323 43.34 11.68 -4.91
CA CYS A 323 42.10 12.32 -4.60
C CYS A 323 42.30 13.78 -4.14
N LEU A 324 43.21 14.01 -3.22
CA LEU A 324 43.52 15.35 -2.68
C LEU A 324 44.06 16.32 -3.73
N ALA A 325 44.77 15.82 -4.76
CA ALA A 325 45.27 16.64 -5.88
C ALA A 325 44.15 17.04 -6.86
N ALA A 326 42.98 16.43 -6.80
CA ALA A 326 41.88 16.69 -7.74
C ALA A 326 41.13 17.97 -7.37
N PRO A 327 40.73 18.79 -8.36
CA PRO A 327 39.93 20.01 -8.11
C PRO A 327 38.62 19.69 -7.40
N GLY A 328 38.25 20.51 -6.41
CA GLY A 328 37.00 20.42 -5.68
C GLY A 328 36.97 19.38 -4.54
N VAL A 329 38.04 18.59 -4.34
CA VAL A 329 38.21 17.72 -3.19
C VAL A 329 38.58 18.55 -1.97
N LEU A 330 37.84 18.38 -0.87
CA LEU A 330 38.09 19.08 0.40
C LEU A 330 38.92 18.24 1.37
N GLY A 331 38.80 16.91 1.28
CA GLY A 331 39.55 15.98 2.11
C GLY A 331 39.35 14.54 1.69
N ALA A 332 40.30 13.69 1.98
CA ALA A 332 40.27 12.26 1.71
C ALA A 332 41.03 11.48 2.78
N ARG A 333 40.59 10.24 3.07
CA ARG A 333 41.24 9.34 4.00
C ARG A 333 40.92 7.87 3.72
N GLN A 334 41.78 6.98 4.15
CA GLN A 334 41.41 5.57 4.21
C GLN A 334 40.28 5.33 5.22
N MET A 335 39.43 4.32 4.98
CA MET A 335 38.34 3.94 5.82
C MET A 335 38.40 2.47 6.23
N GLY A 336 37.99 2.15 7.48
CA GLY A 336 37.95 0.79 8.02
C GLY A 336 39.26 0.38 8.69
N GLY A 337 39.53 -0.92 8.80
CA GLY A 337 40.65 -1.49 9.57
C GLY A 337 42.05 -1.28 9.03
N GLY A 338 42.15 -0.67 7.86
CA GLY A 338 43.46 -0.39 7.22
C GLY A 338 44.02 -1.53 6.35
N PHE A 339 45.23 -1.40 5.93
CA PHE A 339 45.96 -2.34 5.06
C PHE A 339 45.29 -2.58 3.69
N GLY A 340 44.70 -1.55 3.10
CA GLY A 340 43.89 -1.57 1.87
C GLY A 340 42.44 -1.16 2.12
N GLY A 341 41.53 -1.68 1.31
CA GLY A 341 40.11 -1.34 1.38
C GLY A 341 39.76 -0.07 0.61
N CYS A 342 38.97 0.86 1.20
CA CYS A 342 38.47 2.03 0.50
C CYS A 342 39.00 3.35 1.08
N ALA A 343 39.04 4.38 0.24
CA ALA A 343 39.18 5.77 0.63
C ALA A 343 37.84 6.47 0.65
N LEU A 344 37.54 7.23 1.72
CA LEU A 344 36.41 8.15 1.82
C LEU A 344 36.86 9.54 1.37
N VAL A 345 36.12 10.17 0.47
CA VAL A 345 36.42 11.47 -0.14
C VAL A 345 35.24 12.42 0.02
N LEU A 346 35.50 13.62 0.52
CA LEU A 346 34.56 14.73 0.52
C LEU A 346 34.88 15.67 -0.65
N VAL A 347 33.93 15.85 -1.57
CA VAL A 347 34.14 16.60 -2.82
C VAL A 347 32.95 17.51 -3.13
N GLN A 348 33.20 18.64 -3.79
CA GLN A 348 32.16 19.52 -4.32
C GLN A 348 31.33 18.80 -5.36
N ASP A 349 30.00 18.99 -5.34
CA ASP A 349 29.05 18.35 -6.29
C ASP A 349 29.43 18.57 -7.75
N ALA A 350 29.88 19.79 -8.09
CA ALA A 350 30.29 20.14 -9.45
C ALA A 350 31.52 19.35 -9.97
N ALA A 351 32.35 18.84 -9.06
CA ALA A 351 33.56 18.09 -9.41
C ALA A 351 33.39 16.56 -9.27
N ALA A 352 32.36 16.12 -8.57
CA ALA A 352 32.17 14.73 -8.18
C ALA A 352 32.09 13.76 -9.36
N GLU A 353 31.35 14.09 -10.43
CA GLU A 353 31.22 13.26 -11.63
C GLU A 353 32.53 13.09 -12.37
N GLY A 354 33.25 14.21 -12.60
CA GLY A 354 34.52 14.18 -13.27
C GLY A 354 35.57 13.41 -12.48
N LEU A 355 35.60 13.57 -11.15
CA LEU A 355 36.47 12.82 -10.26
C LEU A 355 36.17 11.32 -10.28
N ALA A 356 34.90 10.94 -10.15
CA ALA A 356 34.46 9.54 -10.18
C ALA A 356 34.90 8.87 -11.49
N SER A 357 34.56 9.47 -12.63
CA SER A 357 34.95 8.95 -13.95
C SER A 357 36.47 8.82 -14.14
N ALA A 358 37.24 9.76 -13.61
CA ALA A 358 38.71 9.69 -13.70
C ALA A 358 39.30 8.58 -12.80
N LEU A 359 38.69 8.31 -11.65
CA LEU A 359 39.13 7.26 -10.73
C LEU A 359 38.70 5.86 -11.20
N GLU A 360 37.52 5.72 -11.81
CA GLU A 360 37.02 4.45 -12.37
C GLU A 360 37.94 3.89 -13.50
N MET A 361 38.81 4.70 -14.09
CA MET A 361 39.77 4.23 -15.09
C MET A 361 40.92 3.39 -14.47
N ASP A 362 41.23 3.62 -13.20
CA ASP A 362 42.42 3.02 -12.55
C ASP A 362 42.07 2.22 -11.28
N TYR A 363 40.89 2.42 -10.73
CA TYR A 363 40.43 1.73 -9.53
C TYR A 363 39.21 0.87 -9.81
N PRO A 364 39.00 -0.24 -9.08
CA PRO A 364 37.92 -1.21 -9.35
C PRO A 364 36.52 -0.64 -9.30
N ALA A 365 36.28 0.32 -8.40
CA ALA A 365 34.94 0.96 -8.27
C ALA A 365 35.02 2.29 -7.52
N VAL A 366 34.09 3.19 -7.90
CA VAL A 366 33.78 4.42 -7.16
C VAL A 366 32.31 4.40 -6.79
N TYR A 367 32.03 4.53 -5.52
CA TYR A 367 30.66 4.46 -4.99
C TYR A 367 30.19 5.84 -4.53
N ARG A 368 28.96 6.18 -4.90
CA ARG A 368 28.20 7.28 -4.30
C ARG A 368 27.16 6.71 -3.37
N PHE A 369 26.95 7.37 -2.24
CA PHE A 369 26.00 6.92 -1.22
C PHE A 369 25.12 8.06 -0.76
N ASP A 370 23.87 7.69 -0.46
CA ASP A 370 23.00 8.48 0.39
C ASP A 370 23.08 7.95 1.82
N LEU A 371 23.02 8.84 2.80
CA LEU A 371 22.89 8.47 4.19
C LEU A 371 21.44 8.10 4.47
N VAL A 372 21.20 6.95 5.08
CA VAL A 372 19.88 6.33 5.18
C VAL A 372 19.54 5.92 6.60
N ASP A 373 18.27 5.58 6.82
CA ASP A 373 17.82 5.01 8.08
C ASP A 373 18.45 3.63 8.35
N GLY A 374 18.59 3.29 9.62
CA GLY A 374 19.10 2.02 10.09
C GLY A 374 18.18 0.85 9.74
N ALA A 375 18.59 -0.35 10.12
CA ALA A 375 17.92 -1.59 9.80
C ALA A 375 16.45 -1.61 10.23
N HIS A 376 15.60 -2.23 9.40
CA HIS A 376 14.19 -2.48 9.70
C HIS A 376 13.75 -3.85 9.21
N ALA A 377 12.78 -4.41 9.97
CA ALA A 377 12.08 -5.64 9.64
C ALA A 377 10.58 -5.39 9.65
N ALA A 378 9.84 -6.14 8.85
CA ALA A 378 8.39 -6.07 8.79
C ALA A 378 7.80 -7.40 8.34
N PRO A 379 6.57 -7.74 8.77
CA PRO A 379 5.82 -8.80 8.13
C PRO A 379 5.56 -8.42 6.66
N VAL A 380 5.58 -9.41 5.78
CA VAL A 380 5.14 -9.24 4.39
C VAL A 380 3.63 -9.15 4.42
N ALA A 381 3.09 -8.02 4.04
CA ALA A 381 1.65 -7.90 3.84
C ALA A 381 1.23 -8.97 2.81
N PRO A 382 0.15 -9.74 3.07
CA PRO A 382 -0.37 -10.68 2.09
C PRO A 382 -0.65 -9.93 0.79
N ARG A 383 -0.38 -10.58 -0.35
CA ARG A 383 -0.69 -9.98 -1.66
C ARG A 383 -2.18 -9.64 -1.66
N PHE A 384 -2.49 -8.40 -1.99
CA PHE A 384 -3.88 -7.96 -2.05
C PHE A 384 -4.65 -8.77 -3.08
N ASP A 385 -5.74 -9.42 -2.63
CA ASP A 385 -6.70 -10.12 -3.48
C ASP A 385 -8.09 -9.52 -3.23
N PRO A 386 -8.71 -8.89 -4.22
CA PRO A 386 -10.02 -8.27 -4.05
C PRO A 386 -11.14 -9.30 -3.77
N ALA A 387 -10.93 -10.59 -4.08
CA ALA A 387 -11.89 -11.65 -3.76
C ALA A 387 -11.87 -12.06 -2.28
N GLU A 388 -10.76 -11.77 -1.56
CA GLU A 388 -10.57 -12.18 -0.16
C GLU A 388 -10.43 -10.99 0.81
N HIS A 389 -9.85 -9.87 0.36
CA HIS A 389 -9.51 -8.76 1.24
C HIS A 389 -10.52 -7.61 1.18
N PRO A 390 -10.85 -6.99 2.31
CA PRO A 390 -11.67 -5.78 2.34
C PRO A 390 -11.04 -4.65 1.53
N HIS A 391 -11.87 -3.98 0.74
CA HIS A 391 -11.43 -2.85 -0.07
C HIS A 391 -12.58 -1.91 -0.39
N ARG A 392 -12.28 -0.74 -0.93
CA ARG A 392 -13.27 0.25 -1.34
C ARG A 392 -13.28 0.40 -2.86
N ARG A 393 -14.47 0.57 -3.43
CA ARG A 393 -14.68 0.82 -4.86
C ARG A 393 -15.38 2.13 -5.07
N HIS A 394 -14.88 2.93 -5.98
CA HIS A 394 -15.43 4.25 -6.27
C HIS A 394 -16.59 4.15 -7.26
N ASN A 395 -17.70 4.84 -6.96
CA ASN A 395 -18.85 5.04 -7.84
C ASN A 395 -18.71 6.39 -8.56
N PRO A 396 -18.36 6.43 -9.84
CA PRO A 396 -18.14 7.67 -10.56
C PRO A 396 -19.42 8.43 -10.93
N LEU A 397 -20.60 7.80 -10.82
CA LEU A 397 -21.87 8.46 -11.07
C LEU A 397 -22.30 9.38 -9.91
N LEU A 398 -21.86 9.08 -8.69
CA LEU A 398 -22.28 9.76 -7.47
C LEU A 398 -21.14 10.34 -6.65
N ASP A 399 -19.89 10.07 -7.04
CA ASP A 399 -18.67 10.36 -6.29
C ASP A 399 -18.71 9.79 -4.87
N GLU A 400 -19.12 8.54 -4.77
CA GLU A 400 -19.26 7.81 -3.51
C GLU A 400 -18.36 6.55 -3.52
N TRP A 401 -18.01 6.09 -2.33
CA TRP A 401 -17.26 4.86 -2.17
C TRP A 401 -18.14 3.74 -1.59
N VAL A 402 -17.85 2.51 -1.97
CA VAL A 402 -18.51 1.31 -1.47
C VAL A 402 -17.47 0.39 -0.84
N LEU A 403 -17.66 0.04 0.42
CA LEU A 403 -16.84 -0.94 1.12
C LEU A 403 -17.24 -2.35 0.68
N VAL A 404 -16.33 -3.09 0.10
CA VAL A 404 -16.48 -4.50 -0.26
C VAL A 404 -15.77 -5.35 0.78
N SER A 405 -16.51 -6.26 1.43
CA SER A 405 -16.00 -7.11 2.53
C SER A 405 -16.26 -8.59 2.23
N PRO A 406 -15.49 -9.23 1.32
CA PRO A 406 -15.78 -10.59 0.83
C PRO A 406 -15.87 -11.64 1.94
N GLN A 407 -15.03 -11.52 2.98
CA GLN A 407 -15.02 -12.44 4.12
C GLN A 407 -16.33 -12.47 4.89
N ARG A 408 -17.17 -11.43 4.82
CA ARG A 408 -18.51 -11.40 5.47
C ARG A 408 -19.50 -12.34 4.80
N GLY A 409 -19.26 -12.73 3.54
CA GLY A 409 -20.05 -13.73 2.83
C GLY A 409 -20.12 -15.07 3.54
N GLN A 410 -19.08 -15.41 4.34
CA GLN A 410 -18.99 -16.66 5.11
C GLN A 410 -19.64 -16.60 6.51
N ARG A 411 -20.17 -15.43 6.93
CA ARG A 411 -20.76 -15.25 8.25
C ARG A 411 -21.98 -16.17 8.44
N PRO A 412 -22.04 -17.01 9.49
CA PRO A 412 -23.23 -17.81 9.81
C PRO A 412 -24.43 -16.90 10.04
N TRP A 413 -25.58 -17.26 9.44
CA TRP A 413 -26.83 -16.55 9.64
C TRP A 413 -27.63 -17.24 10.75
N GLN A 414 -27.96 -16.49 11.81
CA GLN A 414 -28.78 -16.93 12.94
C GLN A 414 -30.06 -16.08 13.09
N GLY A 415 -30.34 -15.18 12.14
CA GLY A 415 -31.54 -14.35 12.15
C GLY A 415 -32.79 -15.11 11.66
N ALA A 416 -33.94 -14.42 11.64
CA ALA A 416 -35.19 -14.99 11.16
C ALA A 416 -35.07 -15.44 9.68
N VAL A 417 -35.62 -16.62 9.40
CA VAL A 417 -35.81 -17.18 8.06
C VAL A 417 -37.29 -17.24 7.82
N GLU A 418 -37.79 -16.37 6.94
CA GLU A 418 -39.23 -16.39 6.56
C GLU A 418 -39.45 -17.53 5.56
N ALA A 419 -40.55 -18.26 5.71
CA ALA A 419 -40.92 -19.29 4.72
C ALA A 419 -41.36 -18.60 3.42
N SER A 420 -40.89 -19.10 2.28
CA SER A 420 -41.38 -18.68 0.96
C SER A 420 -42.75 -19.33 0.71
N GLU A 421 -43.82 -18.59 0.79
CA GLU A 421 -45.13 -19.08 0.38
C GLU A 421 -45.29 -18.91 -1.14
N THR A 422 -45.22 -20.02 -1.88
CA THR A 422 -45.60 -20.09 -3.29
C THR A 422 -47.08 -20.32 -3.42
N MET A 423 -47.88 -19.29 -3.29
CA MET A 423 -49.29 -19.34 -3.73
C MET A 423 -49.34 -19.12 -5.23
N GLN A 424 -49.93 -20.07 -5.98
CA GLN A 424 -50.29 -19.82 -7.38
C GLN A 424 -51.41 -18.76 -7.42
N ALA A 425 -51.08 -17.58 -7.93
CA ALA A 425 -52.07 -16.54 -8.17
C ALA A 425 -53.01 -16.96 -9.31
N PRO A 426 -54.31 -16.55 -9.29
CA PRO A 426 -55.21 -16.77 -10.42
C PRO A 426 -54.83 -15.86 -11.59
N ALA A 427 -55.13 -16.26 -12.82
CA ALA A 427 -54.88 -15.43 -14.02
C ALA A 427 -55.64 -14.08 -14.00
N HIS A 428 -56.78 -14.04 -13.30
CA HIS A 428 -57.56 -12.85 -13.02
C HIS A 428 -58.10 -12.91 -11.59
N ASP A 429 -57.87 -11.84 -10.81
CA ASP A 429 -58.38 -11.73 -9.44
C ASP A 429 -59.47 -10.61 -9.39
N PRO A 430 -60.72 -10.93 -9.09
CA PRO A 430 -61.77 -9.93 -8.99
C PRO A 430 -61.61 -8.94 -7.82
N ASN A 431 -60.73 -9.24 -6.86
CA ASN A 431 -60.37 -8.36 -5.76
C ASN A 431 -59.18 -7.46 -6.06
N CYS A 432 -58.50 -7.72 -7.14
CA CYS A 432 -57.32 -6.93 -7.56
C CYS A 432 -57.77 -5.68 -8.34
N TYR A 433 -57.62 -4.51 -7.75
CA TYR A 433 -57.98 -3.24 -8.38
C TYR A 433 -57.18 -2.86 -9.63
N LEU A 434 -56.20 -3.66 -10.03
CA LEU A 434 -55.45 -3.48 -11.27
C LEU A 434 -55.95 -4.39 -12.40
N CYS A 435 -56.65 -5.47 -12.11
CA CYS A 435 -57.17 -6.37 -13.12
C CYS A 435 -58.18 -5.71 -14.08
N ALA A 436 -58.29 -6.22 -15.31
CA ALA A 436 -59.27 -5.77 -16.29
C ALA A 436 -60.71 -5.89 -15.78
N GLY A 437 -61.56 -4.92 -16.07
CA GLY A 437 -62.95 -4.89 -15.65
C GLY A 437 -63.22 -4.64 -14.16
N VAL A 438 -62.19 -4.52 -13.29
CA VAL A 438 -62.35 -4.34 -11.85
C VAL A 438 -62.36 -2.85 -11.49
N THR A 439 -63.14 -2.51 -10.44
CA THR A 439 -63.24 -1.14 -9.91
C THR A 439 -61.99 -0.80 -9.09
N ARG A 440 -61.33 0.30 -9.43
CA ARG A 440 -60.17 0.85 -8.70
C ARG A 440 -60.61 1.50 -7.38
N GLN A 441 -59.62 1.74 -6.52
CA GLN A 441 -59.83 2.40 -5.22
C GLN A 441 -60.42 3.83 -5.34
N GLY A 442 -60.12 4.55 -6.43
CA GLY A 442 -60.69 5.86 -6.76
C GLY A 442 -62.12 5.80 -7.32
N GLY A 443 -62.74 4.62 -7.44
CA GLY A 443 -64.10 4.42 -7.92
C GLY A 443 -64.21 4.27 -9.45
N SER A 444 -63.18 4.46 -10.23
CA SER A 444 -63.16 4.24 -11.67
C SER A 444 -63.08 2.75 -11.99
N VAL A 445 -63.77 2.29 -13.04
CA VAL A 445 -63.69 0.90 -13.52
C VAL A 445 -62.62 0.79 -14.60
N ASN A 446 -61.69 -0.17 -14.46
CA ASN A 446 -60.73 -0.46 -15.52
C ASN A 446 -61.46 -0.96 -16.76
N PRO A 447 -61.03 -0.57 -17.97
CA PRO A 447 -61.55 -1.20 -19.18
C PRO A 447 -61.21 -2.69 -19.20
N ASP A 448 -61.86 -3.44 -20.07
CA ASP A 448 -61.48 -4.83 -20.38
C ASP A 448 -60.26 -4.78 -21.32
N TYR A 449 -59.08 -4.48 -20.74
CA TYR A 449 -57.86 -4.30 -21.49
C TYR A 449 -57.11 -5.62 -21.71
N THR A 450 -56.39 -5.68 -22.81
CA THR A 450 -55.43 -6.73 -23.13
C THR A 450 -54.05 -6.09 -23.34
N GLY A 451 -52.98 -6.76 -22.90
CA GLY A 451 -51.62 -6.22 -22.93
C GLY A 451 -51.40 -5.11 -21.88
N THR A 452 -50.81 -4.00 -22.28
CA THR A 452 -50.47 -2.90 -21.35
C THR A 452 -51.67 -1.97 -21.13
N TYR A 453 -51.82 -1.47 -19.89
CA TYR A 453 -52.82 -0.46 -19.55
C TYR A 453 -52.21 0.62 -18.67
N VAL A 454 -52.44 1.91 -19.00
CA VAL A 454 -51.91 3.08 -18.30
C VAL A 454 -53.05 3.94 -17.76
N PHE A 455 -52.95 4.36 -16.53
CA PHE A 455 -53.89 5.29 -15.90
C PHE A 455 -53.21 6.19 -14.88
N ASP A 456 -53.83 7.34 -14.58
CA ASP A 456 -53.37 8.23 -13.52
C ASP A 456 -53.61 7.58 -12.15
N ASN A 457 -52.63 7.59 -11.27
CA ASN A 457 -52.71 6.95 -9.95
C ASN A 457 -53.80 7.60 -9.11
N ASP A 458 -54.68 6.78 -8.53
CA ASP A 458 -55.79 7.24 -7.67
C ASP A 458 -55.32 7.95 -6.39
N PHE A 459 -54.09 7.65 -5.94
CA PHE A 459 -53.42 8.24 -4.78
C PHE A 459 -52.00 8.78 -5.17
N PRO A 460 -51.99 9.87 -5.98
CA PRO A 460 -50.72 10.36 -6.50
C PRO A 460 -49.86 11.03 -5.40
N ALA A 461 -48.56 10.85 -5.48
CA ALA A 461 -47.60 11.55 -4.62
C ALA A 461 -47.50 13.06 -4.98
N PHE A 462 -47.72 13.40 -6.26
CA PHE A 462 -47.71 14.77 -6.76
C PHE A 462 -49.14 15.22 -7.07
N GLY A 463 -49.54 16.39 -6.57
CA GLY A 463 -50.83 17.01 -6.92
C GLY A 463 -50.77 17.67 -8.30
N ALA A 464 -51.93 17.63 -9.03
CA ALA A 464 -52.07 18.28 -10.34
C ALA A 464 -52.17 19.82 -10.27
N GLY A 465 -52.35 20.42 -9.10
CA GLY A 465 -52.51 21.86 -8.91
C GLY A 465 -51.21 22.59 -8.64
N ALA A 466 -51.04 23.77 -9.26
CA ALA A 466 -49.96 24.68 -8.89
C ALA A 466 -50.27 25.33 -7.52
N ALA A 467 -49.85 24.68 -6.43
CA ALA A 467 -49.85 25.34 -5.14
C ALA A 467 -48.68 26.32 -5.06
N THR A 468 -48.94 27.59 -4.81
CA THR A 468 -47.92 28.57 -4.47
C THR A 468 -47.72 28.57 -2.96
N LEU A 469 -46.47 28.68 -2.52
CA LEU A 469 -46.17 28.95 -1.10
C LEU A 469 -46.80 30.30 -0.73
N GLY A 470 -47.84 30.29 0.09
CA GLY A 470 -48.54 31.52 0.50
C GLY A 470 -47.63 32.45 1.30
N ALA A 471 -47.95 33.78 1.23
CA ALA A 471 -47.21 34.87 1.88
C ALA A 471 -46.94 34.66 3.40
N GLN A 472 -47.73 33.86 4.09
CA GLN A 472 -47.53 33.55 5.53
C GLN A 472 -46.29 32.71 5.84
N ARG A 473 -45.59 32.14 4.83
CA ARG A 473 -44.33 31.36 4.98
C ARG A 473 -43.08 32.07 4.45
N GLU A 474 -43.22 33.30 3.96
CA GLU A 474 -42.05 34.07 3.47
C GLU A 474 -40.94 34.24 4.53
N GLY A 475 -41.32 34.38 5.82
CA GLY A 475 -40.35 34.50 6.92
C GLY A 475 -39.59 33.21 7.22
N VAL A 476 -40.11 32.03 6.84
CA VAL A 476 -39.42 30.73 6.99
C VAL A 476 -38.40 30.52 5.88
N GLN A 477 -38.62 31.07 4.68
CA GLN A 477 -37.71 30.98 3.55
C GLN A 477 -36.44 31.81 3.71
N THR A 478 -36.40 32.73 4.67
CA THR A 478 -35.18 33.53 4.95
C THR A 478 -34.13 32.77 5.76
N SER A 479 -34.49 31.64 6.36
CA SER A 479 -33.52 30.80 7.08
C SER A 479 -32.74 29.89 6.12
N PRO A 480 -31.41 29.82 6.24
CA PRO A 480 -30.61 28.90 5.45
C PRO A 480 -30.93 27.41 5.74
N PHE A 481 -31.64 27.15 6.88
CA PHE A 481 -31.97 25.80 7.35
C PHE A 481 -33.37 25.34 6.95
N PHE A 482 -34.32 26.26 6.64
CA PHE A 482 -35.71 25.96 6.40
C PHE A 482 -36.11 26.24 4.94
N LYS A 483 -35.41 25.58 4.01
CA LYS A 483 -35.71 25.69 2.58
C LYS A 483 -36.82 24.73 2.21
N MET A 484 -37.82 25.22 1.48
CA MET A 484 -38.88 24.41 0.89
C MET A 484 -39.31 25.01 -0.46
N GLU A 485 -39.72 24.13 -1.37
CA GLU A 485 -40.25 24.49 -2.68
C GLU A 485 -41.58 23.73 -2.87
N ALA A 486 -42.50 24.34 -3.64
CA ALA A 486 -43.73 23.66 -4.01
C ALA A 486 -43.42 22.66 -5.13
N GLU A 487 -43.85 21.42 -4.96
CA GLU A 487 -43.69 20.39 -5.99
C GLU A 487 -45.04 20.02 -6.59
N ARG A 488 -45.02 19.68 -7.88
CA ARG A 488 -46.17 19.26 -8.66
C ARG A 488 -45.76 18.23 -9.70
N GLY A 489 -46.71 17.44 -10.15
CA GLY A 489 -46.41 16.43 -11.14
C GLY A 489 -47.58 15.53 -11.46
N ILE A 490 -47.29 14.46 -12.19
CA ILE A 490 -48.22 13.43 -12.61
C ILE A 490 -47.67 12.08 -12.18
N ASN A 491 -48.51 11.25 -11.60
CA ASN A 491 -48.19 9.88 -11.25
C ASN A 491 -49.06 8.93 -12.06
N ARG A 492 -48.46 8.00 -12.80
CA ARG A 492 -49.17 6.99 -13.58
C ARG A 492 -48.80 5.58 -13.11
N VAL A 493 -49.80 4.68 -13.24
CA VAL A 493 -49.59 3.24 -13.08
C VAL A 493 -49.63 2.63 -14.47
N VAL A 494 -48.71 1.69 -14.73
CA VAL A 494 -48.61 0.94 -15.99
C VAL A 494 -48.77 -0.53 -15.66
N CYS A 495 -49.92 -1.14 -15.93
CA CYS A 495 -50.07 -2.60 -15.89
C CYS A 495 -49.33 -3.19 -17.12
N PHE A 496 -48.56 -4.23 -16.90
CA PHE A 496 -47.74 -4.84 -17.96
C PHE A 496 -48.46 -5.90 -18.77
N SER A 497 -49.47 -6.49 -18.17
CA SER A 497 -50.33 -7.53 -18.76
C SER A 497 -51.71 -7.48 -18.11
N GLU A 498 -52.74 -7.98 -18.78
CA GLU A 498 -54.04 -8.27 -18.20
C GLU A 498 -54.01 -9.44 -17.21
N ARG A 499 -52.98 -10.29 -17.30
CA ARG A 499 -52.80 -11.47 -16.42
C ARG A 499 -52.24 -11.05 -15.06
N HIS A 500 -52.92 -11.53 -14.00
CA HIS A 500 -52.53 -11.29 -12.62
C HIS A 500 -51.40 -12.26 -12.14
N ASP A 501 -51.30 -13.43 -12.77
CA ASP A 501 -50.48 -14.55 -12.34
C ASP A 501 -49.07 -14.59 -12.98
N VAL A 502 -48.67 -13.56 -13.71
CA VAL A 502 -47.35 -13.47 -14.36
C VAL A 502 -46.52 -12.34 -13.77
N THR A 503 -45.22 -12.43 -13.94
CA THR A 503 -44.23 -11.36 -13.64
C THR A 503 -43.55 -10.88 -14.92
N PHE A 504 -42.85 -9.76 -14.87
CA PHE A 504 -42.09 -9.27 -16.05
C PHE A 504 -41.12 -10.31 -16.64
N ALA A 505 -40.52 -11.16 -15.79
CA ALA A 505 -39.63 -12.24 -16.21
C ALA A 505 -40.33 -13.31 -17.05
N GLU A 506 -41.64 -13.56 -16.78
CA GLU A 506 -42.44 -14.61 -17.41
C GLU A 506 -43.17 -14.13 -18.67
N LEU A 507 -43.20 -12.81 -18.93
CA LEU A 507 -43.75 -12.28 -20.19
C LEU A 507 -42.97 -12.81 -21.39
N SER A 508 -43.61 -12.97 -22.52
CA SER A 508 -42.95 -13.26 -23.81
C SER A 508 -42.14 -12.04 -24.28
N ASP A 509 -41.21 -12.22 -25.21
CA ASP A 509 -40.45 -11.15 -25.81
C ASP A 509 -41.33 -10.07 -26.46
N ALA A 510 -42.43 -10.47 -27.08
CA ALA A 510 -43.42 -9.56 -27.69
C ALA A 510 -44.13 -8.70 -26.62
N GLU A 511 -44.52 -9.31 -25.51
CA GLU A 511 -45.17 -8.59 -24.41
C GLU A 511 -44.21 -7.63 -23.72
N ARG A 512 -42.95 -8.04 -23.45
CA ARG A 512 -41.88 -7.16 -22.93
C ARG A 512 -41.62 -5.98 -23.85
N LEU A 513 -41.59 -6.22 -25.16
CA LEU A 513 -41.41 -5.17 -26.15
C LEU A 513 -42.60 -4.19 -26.13
N ALA A 514 -43.85 -4.69 -25.97
CA ALA A 514 -45.04 -3.84 -25.84
C ALA A 514 -44.97 -2.98 -24.57
N VAL A 515 -44.50 -3.52 -23.45
CA VAL A 515 -44.25 -2.74 -22.22
C VAL A 515 -43.23 -1.66 -22.47
N PHE A 516 -42.10 -1.99 -23.14
CA PHE A 516 -41.06 -1.03 -23.46
C PHE A 516 -41.58 0.12 -24.34
N HIS A 517 -42.35 -0.19 -25.37
CA HIS A 517 -42.97 0.83 -26.20
C HIS A 517 -44.00 1.69 -25.43
N THR A 518 -44.72 1.11 -24.46
CA THR A 518 -45.58 1.87 -23.57
C THR A 518 -44.75 2.86 -22.73
N TRP A 519 -43.62 2.44 -22.16
CA TRP A 519 -42.72 3.34 -21.44
C TRP A 519 -42.18 4.46 -22.33
N GLN A 520 -41.77 4.15 -23.60
CA GLN A 520 -41.33 5.15 -24.58
C GLN A 520 -42.43 6.19 -24.85
N ALA A 521 -43.63 5.73 -25.16
CA ALA A 521 -44.74 6.62 -25.46
C ALA A 521 -45.11 7.52 -24.27
N GLN A 522 -45.05 6.97 -23.07
CA GLN A 522 -45.33 7.73 -21.83
C GLN A 522 -44.20 8.71 -21.52
N SER A 523 -42.95 8.34 -21.70
CA SER A 523 -41.77 9.23 -21.53
C SER A 523 -41.86 10.42 -22.48
N HIS A 524 -42.11 10.16 -23.76
CA HIS A 524 -42.31 11.18 -24.78
C HIS A 524 -43.47 12.14 -24.42
N ALA A 525 -44.67 11.61 -24.18
CA ALA A 525 -45.85 12.41 -23.89
C ALA A 525 -45.75 13.28 -22.63
N LEU A 526 -45.00 12.82 -21.62
CA LEU A 526 -44.76 13.57 -20.40
C LEU A 526 -43.54 14.51 -20.54
N GLY A 527 -42.52 14.12 -21.29
CA GLY A 527 -41.33 14.91 -21.57
C GLY A 527 -41.59 16.15 -22.44
N GLU A 528 -42.58 16.09 -23.36
CA GLU A 528 -42.97 17.26 -24.17
C GLU A 528 -43.66 18.36 -23.34
N ARG A 529 -44.08 18.08 -22.12
CA ARG A 529 -44.74 19.04 -21.25
C ARG A 529 -43.72 20.02 -20.68
N GLN A 530 -43.89 21.31 -20.98
CA GLN A 530 -43.01 22.40 -20.50
C GLN A 530 -43.02 22.59 -18.97
N ASP A 531 -44.04 22.10 -18.30
CA ASP A 531 -44.23 22.18 -16.85
C ASP A 531 -43.66 20.96 -16.10
N LEU A 532 -43.05 20.01 -16.77
CA LEU A 532 -42.40 18.84 -16.21
C LEU A 532 -40.91 18.79 -16.68
N LYS A 533 -40.01 18.52 -15.76
CA LYS A 533 -38.56 18.51 -16.04
C LYS A 533 -37.91 17.15 -15.87
N TYR A 534 -38.60 16.21 -15.29
CA TYR A 534 -38.04 14.87 -15.13
C TYR A 534 -39.18 13.82 -15.13
N VAL A 535 -38.93 12.71 -15.82
CA VAL A 535 -39.80 11.55 -15.92
C VAL A 535 -39.07 10.33 -15.40
N GLN A 536 -39.51 9.81 -14.23
CA GLN A 536 -38.96 8.59 -13.62
C GLN A 536 -39.89 7.42 -13.91
N ILE A 537 -39.36 6.40 -14.58
CA ILE A 537 -40.04 5.12 -14.84
C ILE A 537 -39.42 4.08 -13.93
N PHE A 538 -40.24 3.36 -13.14
CA PHE A 538 -39.72 2.37 -12.20
C PHE A 538 -40.74 1.27 -11.90
N GLU A 539 -40.22 0.14 -11.40
CA GLU A 539 -40.99 -0.99 -10.88
C GLU A 539 -40.52 -1.35 -9.48
N ASN A 540 -41.45 -1.69 -8.60
CA ASN A 540 -41.17 -2.40 -7.35
C ASN A 540 -41.81 -3.78 -7.45
N LYS A 541 -41.02 -4.84 -7.56
CA LYS A 541 -41.46 -6.24 -7.58
C LYS A 541 -41.32 -6.87 -6.21
N GLY A 542 -42.44 -7.46 -5.73
CA GLY A 542 -42.48 -8.22 -4.49
C GLY A 542 -42.70 -7.37 -3.23
N ALA A 543 -43.38 -7.96 -2.24
CA ALA A 543 -43.70 -7.28 -0.96
C ALA A 543 -42.45 -6.79 -0.21
N ALA A 544 -41.31 -7.47 -0.35
CA ALA A 544 -40.03 -7.08 0.25
C ALA A 544 -39.51 -5.72 -0.24
N MET A 545 -39.95 -5.25 -1.40
CA MET A 545 -39.62 -3.95 -1.99
C MET A 545 -40.77 -2.95 -1.91
N GLY A 546 -41.77 -3.21 -1.07
CA GLY A 546 -42.91 -2.30 -0.86
C GLY A 546 -43.99 -2.39 -1.95
N CYS A 547 -43.96 -3.43 -2.80
CA CYS A 547 -45.03 -3.69 -3.73
C CYS A 547 -46.27 -4.17 -2.97
N SER A 548 -47.38 -3.41 -3.05
CA SER A 548 -48.62 -3.72 -2.34
C SER A 548 -49.59 -4.58 -3.15
N ASN A 549 -49.36 -4.78 -4.43
CA ASN A 549 -50.20 -5.52 -5.33
C ASN A 549 -49.39 -6.46 -6.23
N PRO A 550 -49.61 -7.78 -6.23
CA PRO A 550 -48.84 -8.74 -7.01
C PRO A 550 -49.06 -8.68 -8.54
N HIS A 551 -50.12 -8.02 -9.00
CA HIS A 551 -50.38 -7.82 -10.42
C HIS A 551 -49.18 -7.13 -11.09
N PRO A 552 -48.64 -7.58 -12.25
CA PRO A 552 -47.45 -7.03 -12.85
C PRO A 552 -47.65 -5.58 -13.29
N HIS A 553 -47.00 -4.66 -12.59
CA HIS A 553 -47.13 -3.24 -12.87
C HIS A 553 -45.87 -2.44 -12.49
N GLY A 554 -45.69 -1.32 -13.19
CA GLY A 554 -44.72 -0.28 -12.84
C GLY A 554 -45.43 1.07 -12.64
N GLN A 555 -44.64 2.09 -12.34
CA GLN A 555 -45.09 3.44 -12.13
C GLN A 555 -44.27 4.42 -12.97
N ILE A 556 -44.89 5.54 -13.31
CA ILE A 556 -44.23 6.68 -13.95
C ILE A 556 -44.56 7.93 -13.13
N TRP A 557 -43.51 8.56 -12.61
CA TRP A 557 -43.59 9.80 -11.85
C TRP A 557 -42.91 10.91 -12.65
N ALA A 558 -43.69 11.88 -13.10
CA ALA A 558 -43.22 13.04 -13.80
C ALA A 558 -43.38 14.29 -12.95
N GLN A 559 -42.33 15.07 -12.74
CA GLN A 559 -42.31 16.19 -11.79
C GLN A 559 -41.72 17.47 -12.35
N TYR A 560 -42.04 18.60 -11.72
CA TYR A 560 -41.59 19.93 -12.12
C TYR A 560 -40.09 20.17 -11.81
N SER A 561 -39.56 19.65 -10.69
CA SER A 561 -38.16 19.77 -10.34
C SER A 561 -37.32 18.59 -10.87
N VAL A 562 -36.00 18.80 -11.00
CA VAL A 562 -35.06 17.71 -11.23
C VAL A 562 -34.66 17.09 -9.88
N PRO A 563 -34.85 15.78 -9.64
CA PRO A 563 -34.51 15.14 -8.37
C PRO A 563 -33.01 15.29 -8.04
N SER A 564 -32.67 15.46 -6.75
CA SER A 564 -31.31 15.70 -6.30
C SER A 564 -30.31 14.62 -6.72
N LEU A 565 -30.73 13.35 -6.74
CA LEU A 565 -29.89 12.24 -7.20
C LEU A 565 -29.54 12.39 -8.69
N VAL A 566 -30.56 12.73 -9.52
CA VAL A 566 -30.38 12.94 -10.97
C VAL A 566 -29.46 14.14 -11.22
N ALA A 567 -29.66 15.25 -10.50
CA ALA A 567 -28.82 16.43 -10.62
C ALA A 567 -27.35 16.16 -10.25
N ARG A 568 -27.11 15.36 -9.22
CA ARG A 568 -25.77 14.92 -8.82
C ARG A 568 -25.12 14.04 -9.91
N THR A 569 -25.84 13.03 -10.38
CA THR A 569 -25.39 12.17 -11.48
C THR A 569 -25.06 13.00 -12.72
N HIS A 570 -25.95 13.93 -13.12
CA HIS A 570 -25.71 14.84 -14.24
C HIS A 570 -24.43 15.62 -14.10
N THR A 571 -24.12 16.12 -12.90
CA THR A 571 -22.87 16.87 -12.65
C THR A 571 -21.65 16.04 -13.00
N HIS A 572 -21.61 14.76 -12.62
CA HIS A 572 -20.46 13.87 -12.87
C HIS A 572 -20.40 13.42 -14.33
N LEU A 573 -21.53 13.12 -14.95
CA LEU A 573 -21.60 12.79 -16.39
C LEU A 573 -21.08 13.95 -17.23
N LEU A 574 -21.53 15.17 -16.94
CA LEU A 574 -21.11 16.38 -17.65
C LEU A 574 -19.61 16.68 -17.45
N ALA A 575 -19.10 16.48 -16.24
CA ALA A 575 -17.68 16.67 -15.95
C ALA A 575 -16.80 15.68 -16.75
N HIS A 576 -17.21 14.43 -16.83
CA HIS A 576 -16.53 13.41 -17.63
C HIS A 576 -16.56 13.77 -19.12
N TYR A 577 -17.75 14.08 -19.65
CA TYR A 577 -17.94 14.45 -21.06
C TYR A 577 -17.10 15.67 -21.46
N ARG A 578 -17.06 16.72 -20.63
CA ARG A 578 -16.21 17.90 -20.88
C ARG A 578 -14.72 17.58 -20.92
N LYS A 579 -14.30 16.57 -20.17
CA LYS A 579 -12.89 16.15 -20.10
C LYS A 579 -12.48 15.25 -21.26
N THR A 580 -13.36 14.33 -21.67
CA THR A 580 -13.01 13.25 -22.60
C THR A 580 -13.64 13.37 -23.99
N GLY A 581 -14.76 14.10 -24.11
CA GLY A 581 -15.59 14.14 -25.31
C GLY A 581 -16.46 12.90 -25.50
N GLN A 582 -16.46 11.95 -24.52
CA GLN A 582 -17.26 10.72 -24.52
C GLN A 582 -18.17 10.70 -23.29
N THR A 583 -19.25 9.93 -23.34
CA THR A 583 -20.08 9.75 -22.16
C THR A 583 -19.40 8.77 -21.18
N LEU A 584 -19.60 8.98 -19.89
CA LEU A 584 -19.00 8.17 -18.84
C LEU A 584 -19.40 6.69 -18.97
N LEU A 585 -20.66 6.42 -19.23
CA LEU A 585 -21.15 5.03 -19.34
C LEU A 585 -20.73 4.34 -20.65
N THR A 586 -20.43 5.07 -21.72
CA THR A 586 -19.82 4.47 -22.93
C THR A 586 -18.40 4.01 -22.63
N ASP A 587 -17.59 4.85 -22.00
CA ASP A 587 -16.21 4.50 -21.63
C ASP A 587 -16.20 3.35 -20.61
N TYR A 588 -17.10 3.39 -19.64
CA TYR A 588 -17.28 2.33 -18.64
C TYR A 588 -17.70 1.00 -19.29
N ALA A 589 -18.71 1.02 -20.15
CA ALA A 589 -19.18 -0.18 -20.85
C ALA A 589 -18.07 -0.83 -21.69
N ALA A 590 -17.28 -0.04 -22.41
CA ALA A 590 -16.14 -0.54 -23.18
C ALA A 590 -15.09 -1.21 -22.29
N THR A 591 -14.81 -0.60 -21.13
CA THR A 591 -13.89 -1.15 -20.13
C THR A 591 -14.39 -2.48 -19.56
N GLU A 592 -15.69 -2.59 -19.26
CA GLU A 592 -16.29 -3.80 -18.70
C GLU A 592 -16.36 -4.94 -19.72
N VAL A 593 -16.64 -4.64 -20.99
CA VAL A 593 -16.59 -5.63 -22.06
C VAL A 593 -15.17 -6.17 -22.23
N GLN A 594 -14.16 -5.30 -22.18
CA GLN A 594 -12.77 -5.72 -22.24
C GLN A 594 -12.35 -6.59 -21.04
N ALA A 595 -12.79 -6.27 -19.84
CA ALA A 595 -12.51 -7.04 -18.63
C ALA A 595 -13.27 -8.37 -18.58
N GLY A 596 -14.52 -8.41 -19.06
CA GLY A 596 -15.38 -9.60 -19.12
C GLY A 596 -15.85 -10.16 -17.78
N GLU A 597 -15.40 -9.60 -16.65
CA GLU A 597 -15.59 -10.19 -15.33
C GLU A 597 -17.02 -9.96 -14.77
N ARG A 598 -17.59 -8.79 -15.01
CA ARG A 598 -18.87 -8.34 -14.43
C ARG A 598 -20.02 -8.30 -15.41
N VAL A 599 -19.79 -8.62 -16.67
CA VAL A 599 -20.83 -8.71 -17.69
C VAL A 599 -21.77 -9.88 -17.39
N VAL A 600 -23.07 -9.65 -17.39
CA VAL A 600 -24.12 -10.65 -17.16
C VAL A 600 -24.74 -11.07 -18.50
N TYR A 601 -25.11 -10.10 -19.34
CA TYR A 601 -25.71 -10.32 -20.64
C TYR A 601 -25.30 -9.21 -21.62
N GLU A 602 -25.10 -9.55 -22.86
CA GLU A 602 -24.75 -8.60 -23.90
C GLU A 602 -25.43 -8.96 -25.22
N ASN A 603 -25.94 -7.94 -25.90
CA ASN A 603 -26.42 -8.05 -27.30
C ASN A 603 -25.88 -6.88 -28.14
N ALA A 604 -26.40 -6.71 -29.35
CA ALA A 604 -25.88 -5.71 -30.31
C ALA A 604 -25.95 -4.28 -29.74
N HIS A 605 -26.98 -3.93 -28.95
CA HIS A 605 -27.26 -2.55 -28.57
C HIS A 605 -27.20 -2.28 -27.05
N VAL A 606 -27.24 -3.31 -26.23
CA VAL A 606 -27.37 -3.19 -24.78
C VAL A 606 -26.38 -4.09 -24.06
N LEU A 607 -25.85 -3.60 -22.94
CA LEU A 607 -24.96 -4.31 -22.05
C LEU A 607 -25.57 -4.36 -20.64
N ALA A 608 -25.75 -5.55 -20.08
CA ALA A 608 -26.15 -5.76 -18.70
C ALA A 608 -24.98 -6.30 -17.86
N LEU A 609 -24.70 -5.68 -16.75
CA LEU A 609 -23.56 -6.01 -15.89
C LEU A 609 -23.85 -5.75 -14.40
N VAL A 610 -23.07 -6.35 -13.51
CA VAL A 610 -23.00 -5.94 -12.11
C VAL A 610 -21.98 -4.80 -12.00
N PRO A 611 -22.39 -3.57 -11.64
CA PRO A 611 -21.44 -2.45 -11.65
C PRO A 611 -20.27 -2.66 -10.67
N TYR A 612 -19.09 -2.20 -11.04
CA TYR A 612 -17.85 -2.29 -10.23
C TYR A 612 -18.06 -1.78 -8.79
N TRP A 613 -18.90 -0.78 -8.64
CA TRP A 613 -19.29 -0.11 -7.38
C TRP A 613 -20.62 -0.57 -6.80
N ALA A 614 -21.16 -1.73 -7.23
CA ALA A 614 -22.44 -2.21 -6.78
C ALA A 614 -22.55 -2.26 -5.24
N THR A 615 -23.64 -1.75 -4.70
CA THR A 615 -23.95 -1.75 -3.26
C THR A 615 -24.83 -2.93 -2.87
N TRP A 616 -25.89 -3.20 -3.66
CA TRP A 616 -26.80 -4.31 -3.41
C TRP A 616 -26.22 -5.64 -3.90
N PRO A 617 -26.62 -6.77 -3.31
CA PRO A 617 -25.98 -8.08 -3.58
C PRO A 617 -25.89 -8.44 -5.06
N PHE A 618 -27.00 -8.36 -5.77
CA PHE A 618 -27.10 -8.65 -7.21
C PHE A 618 -27.53 -7.41 -8.00
N GLU A 619 -27.12 -6.24 -7.56
CA GLU A 619 -27.33 -5.00 -8.28
C GLU A 619 -26.91 -5.13 -9.74
N THR A 620 -27.79 -4.73 -10.66
CA THR A 620 -27.52 -4.85 -12.09
C THR A 620 -27.75 -3.53 -12.78
N LEU A 621 -26.81 -3.13 -13.60
CA LEU A 621 -26.85 -1.97 -14.47
C LEU A 621 -26.98 -2.42 -15.91
N VAL A 622 -27.98 -1.91 -16.62
CA VAL A 622 -28.21 -2.16 -18.05
C VAL A 622 -27.99 -0.87 -18.81
N ILE A 623 -27.08 -0.85 -19.74
CA ILE A 623 -26.60 0.37 -20.42
C ILE A 623 -26.89 0.28 -21.92
N GLN A 624 -27.48 1.34 -22.48
CA GLN A 624 -27.55 1.56 -23.92
C GLN A 624 -26.13 1.82 -24.46
N LYS A 625 -25.62 1.01 -25.40
CA LYS A 625 -24.25 1.16 -25.93
C LYS A 625 -24.08 2.45 -26.73
N ARG A 626 -25.04 2.83 -27.54
CA ARG A 626 -25.08 4.10 -28.23
C ARG A 626 -25.49 5.20 -27.24
N PRO A 627 -24.79 6.34 -27.18
CA PRO A 627 -25.26 7.49 -26.40
C PRO A 627 -26.71 7.86 -26.75
N CYS A 628 -27.55 7.92 -25.74
CA CYS A 628 -28.99 8.18 -25.85
C CYS A 628 -29.45 8.82 -24.54
N ALA A 629 -30.00 10.02 -24.61
CA ALA A 629 -30.35 10.80 -23.42
C ALA A 629 -31.69 10.36 -22.82
N HIS A 630 -32.66 10.03 -23.65
CA HIS A 630 -34.05 9.74 -23.27
C HIS A 630 -34.55 8.43 -23.86
N LEU A 631 -35.56 7.85 -23.20
CA LEU A 631 -36.13 6.58 -23.62
C LEU A 631 -36.81 6.67 -25.01
N GLU A 632 -37.40 7.80 -25.33
CA GLU A 632 -38.03 8.07 -26.63
C GLU A 632 -37.05 8.12 -27.79
N GLU A 633 -35.75 8.31 -27.54
CA GLU A 633 -34.72 8.33 -28.57
C GLU A 633 -34.24 6.91 -28.97
N VAL A 634 -34.70 5.88 -28.25
CA VAL A 634 -34.32 4.48 -28.52
C VAL A 634 -35.00 4.01 -29.80
N MET A 635 -34.18 3.52 -30.74
CA MET A 635 -34.64 3.04 -32.05
C MET A 635 -35.36 1.67 -31.94
N PRO A 636 -36.24 1.29 -32.90
CA PRO A 636 -37.00 0.04 -32.82
C PRO A 636 -36.19 -1.22 -32.59
N GLU A 637 -35.04 -1.35 -33.23
CA GLU A 637 -34.14 -2.50 -33.06
C GLU A 637 -33.43 -2.48 -31.70
N GLU A 638 -33.15 -1.30 -31.17
CA GLU A 638 -32.61 -1.11 -29.82
C GLU A 638 -33.66 -1.45 -28.76
N ALA A 639 -34.95 -1.04 -28.97
CA ALA A 639 -36.08 -1.37 -28.08
C ALA A 639 -36.26 -2.90 -27.94
N LYS A 640 -36.08 -3.65 -29.05
CA LYS A 640 -36.08 -5.10 -28.99
C LYS A 640 -34.93 -5.64 -28.15
N SER A 641 -33.73 -5.12 -28.37
CA SER A 641 -32.53 -5.48 -27.58
C SER A 641 -32.69 -5.18 -26.09
N TRP A 642 -33.36 -4.08 -25.73
CA TRP A 642 -33.73 -3.75 -24.35
C TRP A 642 -34.70 -4.78 -23.76
N ALA A 643 -35.78 -5.12 -24.48
CA ALA A 643 -36.76 -6.11 -24.04
C ALA A 643 -36.14 -7.48 -23.77
N GLU A 644 -35.23 -7.91 -24.65
CA GLU A 644 -34.44 -9.15 -24.50
C GLU A 644 -33.53 -9.09 -23.26
N ALA A 645 -32.75 -8.00 -23.08
CA ALA A 645 -31.82 -7.83 -21.97
C ALA A 645 -32.54 -7.78 -20.61
N LEU A 646 -33.62 -7.00 -20.50
CA LEU A 646 -34.41 -6.94 -19.27
C LEU A 646 -35.06 -8.29 -18.94
N GLY A 647 -35.54 -9.02 -19.97
CA GLY A 647 -36.02 -10.39 -19.81
C GLY A 647 -34.94 -11.36 -19.34
N ALA A 648 -33.73 -11.28 -19.87
CA ALA A 648 -32.60 -12.09 -19.44
C ALA A 648 -32.23 -11.82 -17.97
N VAL A 649 -32.06 -10.56 -17.58
CA VAL A 649 -31.71 -10.17 -16.21
C VAL A 649 -32.76 -10.61 -15.20
N THR A 650 -34.06 -10.36 -15.48
CA THR A 650 -35.12 -10.70 -14.56
C THR A 650 -35.37 -12.20 -14.42
N ARG A 651 -35.16 -13.01 -15.50
CA ARG A 651 -35.13 -14.48 -15.41
C ARG A 651 -33.90 -14.97 -14.61
N ALA A 652 -32.73 -14.37 -14.82
CA ALA A 652 -31.55 -14.71 -14.01
C ALA A 652 -31.79 -14.46 -12.51
N TYR A 653 -32.49 -13.38 -12.16
CA TYR A 653 -32.90 -13.14 -10.78
C TYR A 653 -33.77 -14.26 -10.23
N ASP A 654 -34.85 -14.61 -10.92
CA ASP A 654 -35.76 -15.66 -10.48
C ASP A 654 -35.08 -17.02 -10.36
N GLY A 655 -34.09 -17.32 -11.21
CA GLY A 655 -33.25 -18.52 -11.15
C GLY A 655 -32.32 -18.61 -9.95
N LEU A 656 -31.81 -17.48 -9.42
CA LEU A 656 -30.78 -17.47 -8.35
C LEU A 656 -31.15 -18.30 -7.11
N PHE A 657 -32.41 -18.25 -6.69
CA PHE A 657 -32.92 -18.97 -5.54
C PHE A 657 -34.23 -19.75 -5.82
N GLY A 658 -34.63 -19.84 -7.09
CA GLY A 658 -35.82 -20.54 -7.52
C GLY A 658 -37.11 -19.91 -6.99
N VAL A 659 -37.16 -18.59 -6.87
CA VAL A 659 -38.31 -17.81 -6.36
C VAL A 659 -38.55 -16.58 -7.25
N SER A 660 -39.78 -16.06 -7.24
CA SER A 660 -40.06 -14.74 -7.82
C SER A 660 -39.26 -13.68 -7.06
N PHE A 661 -38.10 -13.30 -7.66
CA PHE A 661 -37.09 -12.50 -6.99
C PHE A 661 -37.51 -11.04 -6.85
N PRO A 662 -37.52 -10.47 -5.62
CA PRO A 662 -37.91 -9.08 -5.42
C PRO A 662 -36.82 -8.11 -5.84
N TYR A 663 -37.20 -7.00 -6.43
CA TYR A 663 -36.30 -5.88 -6.76
C TYR A 663 -37.08 -4.56 -6.85
N SER A 664 -36.35 -3.44 -6.67
CA SER A 664 -36.73 -2.14 -7.20
C SER A 664 -35.84 -1.83 -8.40
N ALA A 665 -36.43 -1.38 -9.49
CA ALA A 665 -35.66 -1.08 -10.70
C ALA A 665 -36.30 0.08 -11.48
N GLY A 666 -35.48 0.77 -12.28
CA GLY A 666 -36.01 1.86 -13.11
C GLY A 666 -34.98 2.41 -14.08
N PHE A 667 -35.50 3.23 -15.00
CA PHE A 667 -34.67 3.93 -15.96
C PHE A 667 -34.09 5.21 -15.39
N HIS A 668 -32.84 5.47 -15.70
CA HIS A 668 -32.16 6.74 -15.53
C HIS A 668 -32.01 7.39 -16.90
N GLN A 669 -32.60 8.55 -17.07
CA GLN A 669 -32.55 9.34 -18.29
C GLN A 669 -32.27 10.82 -17.97
N ALA A 670 -31.96 11.59 -18.98
CA ALA A 670 -31.67 13.02 -18.82
C ALA A 670 -32.92 13.80 -18.33
N PRO A 671 -32.74 15.00 -17.75
CA PRO A 671 -33.83 15.93 -17.53
C PRO A 671 -34.51 16.35 -18.84
N HIS A 672 -35.82 16.50 -18.82
CA HIS A 672 -36.62 17.10 -19.91
C HIS A 672 -36.72 18.62 -19.73
N ASP A 673 -35.57 19.29 -19.72
CA ASP A 673 -35.47 20.74 -19.47
C ASP A 673 -35.38 21.58 -20.76
N GLY A 674 -35.52 20.92 -21.92
CA GLY A 674 -35.43 21.55 -23.23
C GLY A 674 -34.02 21.76 -23.73
N GLN A 675 -33.00 21.22 -23.03
CA GLN A 675 -31.60 21.24 -23.45
C GLN A 675 -31.18 19.89 -24.06
N GLY A 676 -30.18 19.91 -24.92
CA GLY A 676 -29.53 18.68 -25.36
C GLY A 676 -28.58 18.16 -24.28
N HIS A 677 -28.63 16.85 -24.03
CA HIS A 677 -27.81 16.18 -23.04
C HIS A 677 -26.88 15.13 -23.65
N PRO A 678 -25.85 15.54 -24.44
CA PRO A 678 -24.96 14.60 -25.12
C PRO A 678 -24.06 13.79 -24.16
N GLU A 679 -23.99 14.20 -22.91
CA GLU A 679 -23.26 13.53 -21.84
C GLU A 679 -23.98 12.33 -21.22
N TRP A 680 -25.27 12.11 -21.53
CA TRP A 680 -26.08 11.04 -20.98
C TRP A 680 -26.06 9.75 -21.83
N ASN A 681 -26.06 8.61 -21.12
CA ASN A 681 -26.52 7.34 -21.65
C ASN A 681 -27.74 6.89 -20.87
N LEU A 682 -28.80 6.57 -21.57
CA LEU A 682 -29.93 5.85 -21.00
C LEU A 682 -29.44 4.55 -20.36
N HIS A 683 -29.80 4.33 -19.12
CA HIS A 683 -29.50 3.10 -18.39
C HIS A 683 -30.65 2.72 -17.47
N TRP A 684 -30.73 1.43 -17.17
CA TRP A 684 -31.68 0.87 -16.23
C TRP A 684 -30.92 0.26 -15.08
N HIS A 685 -31.39 0.45 -13.86
CA HIS A 685 -30.73 -0.01 -12.67
C HIS A 685 -31.70 -0.81 -11.80
N ALA A 686 -31.25 -1.97 -11.31
CA ALA A 686 -32.01 -2.82 -10.40
C ALA A 686 -31.28 -3.01 -9.08
N TYR A 687 -32.05 -2.95 -7.98
CA TYR A 687 -31.60 -3.03 -6.60
C TYR A 687 -32.31 -4.20 -5.88
N PRO A 688 -31.86 -5.44 -6.03
CA PRO A 688 -32.49 -6.59 -5.40
C PRO A 688 -31.96 -6.80 -3.96
N PRO A 689 -32.85 -7.09 -2.98
CA PRO A 689 -32.48 -7.17 -1.56
C PRO A 689 -31.99 -8.54 -1.12
N LEU A 690 -32.23 -9.64 -1.87
CA LEU A 690 -31.87 -10.96 -1.43
C LEU A 690 -30.35 -11.19 -1.50
N LEU A 691 -29.78 -11.74 -0.44
CA LEU A 691 -28.31 -11.83 -0.26
C LEU A 691 -27.78 -13.28 -0.42
N ARG A 692 -28.31 -14.21 0.36
CA ARG A 692 -27.75 -15.58 0.45
C ARG A 692 -28.76 -16.69 0.18
N SER A 693 -30.04 -16.38 0.29
CA SER A 693 -31.16 -17.29 0.05
C SER A 693 -32.42 -16.50 -0.24
N ALA A 694 -33.52 -17.20 -0.58
CA ALA A 694 -34.82 -16.63 -0.82
C ALA A 694 -35.36 -15.75 0.33
N THR A 695 -34.83 -15.89 1.54
CA THR A 695 -35.38 -15.25 2.75
C THR A 695 -34.39 -14.32 3.45
N VAL A 696 -33.11 -14.37 3.11
CA VAL A 696 -32.07 -13.51 3.72
C VAL A 696 -31.91 -12.22 2.93
N LYS A 697 -32.44 -11.13 3.49
CA LYS A 697 -32.45 -9.80 2.87
C LYS A 697 -31.27 -8.96 3.36
N LYS A 698 -30.68 -8.16 2.45
CA LYS A 698 -29.81 -7.05 2.77
C LYS A 698 -30.68 -5.82 3.09
N PHE A 699 -30.31 -5.14 4.15
CA PHE A 699 -30.80 -3.80 4.47
C PHE A 699 -29.61 -2.86 4.57
N LEU A 700 -29.79 -1.61 4.17
CA LEU A 700 -28.83 -0.54 4.46
C LEU A 700 -29.15 -0.02 5.87
N VAL A 701 -28.36 -0.43 6.85
CA VAL A 701 -28.58 -0.13 8.27
C VAL A 701 -27.24 0.13 8.98
N GLY A 702 -27.29 0.76 10.15
CA GLY A 702 -26.11 0.97 10.98
C GLY A 702 -24.99 1.70 10.20
N TYR A 703 -23.92 0.99 9.90
CA TYR A 703 -22.76 1.55 9.19
C TYR A 703 -23.12 2.21 7.85
N GLU A 704 -24.00 1.56 7.06
CA GLU A 704 -24.39 2.05 5.73
C GLU A 704 -25.22 3.35 5.79
N LEU A 705 -26.00 3.54 6.84
CA LEU A 705 -26.76 4.79 7.05
C LEU A 705 -25.91 5.91 7.67
N LEU A 706 -24.87 5.54 8.44
CA LEU A 706 -24.09 6.50 9.24
C LEU A 706 -22.75 6.86 8.61
N ALA A 707 -22.23 6.03 7.72
CA ALA A 707 -20.90 6.21 7.14
C ALA A 707 -20.86 5.95 5.64
N GLU A 708 -20.84 4.70 5.19
CA GLU A 708 -20.58 4.34 3.79
C GLU A 708 -21.29 3.04 3.41
N SER A 709 -21.76 2.94 2.18
CA SER A 709 -22.36 1.69 1.68
C SER A 709 -21.40 0.51 1.77
N GLN A 710 -21.90 -0.67 2.14
CA GLN A 710 -21.11 -1.89 2.33
C GLN A 710 -21.77 -3.09 1.66
N ARG A 711 -20.97 -4.00 1.06
CA ARG A 711 -21.45 -5.25 0.49
C ARG A 711 -20.62 -6.45 0.98
N ASP A 712 -21.25 -7.65 0.97
CA ASP A 712 -20.70 -8.88 1.58
C ASP A 712 -19.94 -9.78 0.61
N PHE A 713 -20.03 -9.62 -0.70
CA PHE A 713 -19.29 -10.35 -1.74
C PHE A 713 -19.04 -9.45 -2.94
N THR A 714 -18.09 -9.84 -3.80
CA THR A 714 -17.67 -8.97 -4.88
C THR A 714 -18.66 -8.88 -6.02
N PRO A 715 -18.67 -7.80 -6.82
CA PRO A 715 -19.45 -7.70 -8.05
C PRO A 715 -19.19 -8.83 -9.05
N GLU A 716 -17.96 -9.30 -9.14
CA GLU A 716 -17.54 -10.42 -10.00
C GLU A 716 -18.26 -11.72 -9.59
N GLN A 717 -18.28 -12.03 -8.29
CA GLN A 717 -19.00 -13.19 -7.75
C GLN A 717 -20.50 -13.09 -7.99
N ALA A 718 -21.08 -11.87 -7.92
CA ALA A 718 -22.48 -11.67 -8.23
C ALA A 718 -22.79 -11.90 -9.70
N ALA A 719 -21.95 -11.37 -10.59
CA ALA A 719 -22.11 -11.53 -12.04
C ALA A 719 -21.95 -12.99 -12.48
N GLU A 720 -20.98 -13.71 -11.94
CA GLU A 720 -20.80 -15.15 -12.18
C GLU A 720 -22.06 -15.95 -11.82
N ARG A 721 -22.65 -15.68 -10.66
CA ARG A 721 -23.87 -16.35 -10.21
C ARG A 721 -25.09 -16.02 -11.07
N LEU A 722 -25.19 -14.79 -11.57
CA LEU A 722 -26.26 -14.39 -12.50
C LEU A 722 -26.09 -15.03 -13.88
N ARG A 723 -24.87 -15.05 -14.43
CA ARG A 723 -24.59 -15.74 -15.71
C ARG A 723 -24.95 -17.21 -15.67
N ALA A 724 -24.61 -17.89 -14.59
CA ALA A 724 -24.93 -19.31 -14.40
C ALA A 724 -26.44 -19.62 -14.48
N GLN A 725 -27.32 -18.61 -14.35
CA GLN A 725 -28.77 -18.78 -14.52
C GLN A 725 -29.23 -18.56 -15.95
N LEU A 726 -28.39 -18.03 -16.82
CA LEU A 726 -28.72 -17.80 -18.23
C LEU A 726 -28.31 -19.00 -19.12
N ASP A 727 -27.42 -19.84 -18.64
CA ASP A 727 -26.90 -21.02 -19.36
C ASP A 727 -27.77 -22.29 -19.12
N ILE A 728 -28.86 -22.16 -18.34
CA ILE A 728 -29.85 -23.21 -18.05
C ILE A 728 -31.07 -23.00 -18.92
#